data_e3568be4a43f6caf2ab44d902bfba30b
#
_entry.id   e3568be4a43f6caf2ab44d902bfba30b
#
_cell.length_a   1.000
_cell.length_b   1.000
_cell.length_c   1.000
_cell.angle_alpha   90.00
_cell.angle_beta   90.00
_cell.angle_gamma   90.00
#
_symmetry.space_group_name_H-M   'P 1'
#
loop_
_entity.id
_entity.type
_entity.pdbx_description
1 polymer ?
#
loop_
_entity_poly.entity_id
_entity_poly.type
_entity_poly.pdbx_seq_one_letter_code
_entity_poly.pdbx_strand_id
1 'polypeptide(L)'
;MNRQKHTGKGKASEQKFIFKIIMVTIPVLILLIFEGLLRITGYGDNLDLFVQNPVEGYEKYMIVNPEIGKKYFQKLEYTAPANDIFLKDKPENTFRIFVMGSSVVYGFPYDRNLMFSRILHQRLADAYPGRDIEMVNTAITAVNSYTLFDFIGQILKYEPDAILIYAGHNEFYGAFGIGSNETMSRNRGITRLHIALLDSRIYQLIRNGISGTAKKITAGRSDELHGTLMKRVVKNKDILLYSEEYHIAMERYRQNLGDILEKAGKKQVPLFISDLVCNIHGMEPFFSIAKDTLEAAIDVFRKARIAEEDRDYKTALKLYYLAKDLDCIRFRASEDANSIIDGLAEEYHAFKVPMLSRFQGHSSNNFIGNNLMTEHVHPNVDGIFLMADAFYAEIVRSGILGEPDKYRNHTPGYVRNNWGYTALDTLLAHHRVQNLKRFWPFVMEETEGFSYRSIYRPTSYLDSLAFSVIRSPDLMLADVRVELARRYEKSGQIVKAYREYEALLRMNPYIAVNYRDAATCLLQLSDLPLALKYFTKSLEFEESFFACFRIAEIYLIMGDYNNAIRYFEKAFYLAPEENKINVTGKLYMACVYAGKTEQAEKLAAELRRVDAARYLNIPPGQYVFNNYVPFQTGAQVNKARELMKDGNDEEALALLESSLEIYDSHVARRYIGEIYLRKTSTEEAIYYFESIYEQYKFDSGFLHNLALLYLAEKNYSSAKMCLEGIRLYHPGYEYLELLTSMIL
;
A
#
# COMPACT_ATOMS: atom_id res chain seq x y z
N MET A 1 84.09 -16.63 21.17
CA MET A 1 83.05 -16.14 22.08
C MET A 1 82.33 -15.01 21.40
N ASN A 2 81.13 -15.26 20.78
CA ASN A 2 80.16 -14.21 20.41
C ASN A 2 79.00 -14.89 19.66
N ARG A 3 78.17 -15.64 20.39
CA ARG A 3 76.87 -16.13 19.88
C ARG A 3 75.88 -16.27 21.04
N GLN A 4 75.41 -15.18 21.61
CA GLN A 4 74.30 -15.22 22.59
C GLN A 4 73.70 -13.83 22.90
N LYS A 5 73.47 -12.97 21.91
CA LYS A 5 72.82 -11.68 22.16
C LYS A 5 71.69 -11.33 21.20
N HIS A 6 71.26 -12.22 20.29
CA HIS A 6 70.21 -11.88 19.31
C HIS A 6 68.81 -12.50 19.59
N THR A 7 68.68 -13.46 20.50
CA THR A 7 67.42 -14.11 20.77
C THR A 7 66.48 -13.41 21.80
N GLY A 8 67.02 -12.48 22.61
CA GLY A 8 66.27 -11.79 23.65
C GLY A 8 65.36 -10.63 23.15
N LYS A 9 65.83 -9.92 22.09
CA LYS A 9 65.04 -8.75 21.58
C LYS A 9 63.80 -9.13 20.80
N GLY A 10 63.76 -10.28 20.11
CA GLY A 10 62.60 -10.81 19.39
C GLY A 10 61.50 -11.22 20.35
N LYS A 11 61.82 -12.02 21.38
CA LYS A 11 60.83 -12.44 22.40
C LYS A 11 60.23 -11.29 23.20
N ALA A 12 61.02 -10.26 23.54
CA ALA A 12 60.48 -9.07 24.23
C ALA A 12 59.58 -8.21 23.34
N SER A 13 59.80 -8.18 22.02
CA SER A 13 58.92 -7.52 21.03
C SER A 13 57.59 -8.28 20.84
N GLU A 14 57.65 -9.61 20.73
CA GLU A 14 56.49 -10.47 20.65
C GLU A 14 55.63 -10.39 21.93
N GLN A 15 56.25 -10.45 23.08
CA GLN A 15 55.54 -10.30 24.37
C GLN A 15 54.85 -8.94 24.47
N LYS A 16 55.51 -7.84 24.07
CA LYS A 16 54.86 -6.51 24.04
C LYS A 16 53.73 -6.42 23.04
N PHE A 17 53.80 -7.09 21.90
CA PHE A 17 52.76 -7.15 20.90
C PHE A 17 51.56 -7.96 21.41
N ILE A 18 51.78 -9.15 21.97
CA ILE A 18 50.75 -10.00 22.59
C ILE A 18 50.07 -9.23 23.75
N PHE A 19 50.84 -8.56 24.61
CA PHE A 19 50.25 -7.75 25.70
C PHE A 19 49.37 -6.62 25.17
N LYS A 20 49.74 -5.94 24.08
CA LYS A 20 48.90 -4.91 23.43
C LYS A 20 47.60 -5.51 22.87
N ILE A 21 47.67 -6.70 22.24
CA ILE A 21 46.48 -7.41 21.77
C ILE A 21 45.57 -7.74 22.96
N ILE A 22 46.09 -8.35 24.00
CA ILE A 22 45.35 -8.72 25.21
C ILE A 22 44.68 -7.48 25.85
N MET A 23 45.44 -6.35 25.93
CA MET A 23 44.97 -5.10 26.50
C MET A 23 43.77 -4.47 25.74
N VAL A 24 43.67 -4.75 24.44
CA VAL A 24 42.54 -4.32 23.60
C VAL A 24 41.42 -5.37 23.58
N THR A 25 41.78 -6.65 23.51
CA THR A 25 40.84 -7.76 23.33
C THR A 25 39.98 -7.99 24.60
N ILE A 26 40.58 -7.92 25.79
CA ILE A 26 39.82 -8.15 27.05
C ILE A 26 38.69 -7.13 27.26
N PRO A 27 38.90 -5.81 27.15
CA PRO A 27 37.82 -4.83 27.25
C PRO A 27 36.73 -5.04 26.22
N VAL A 28 37.10 -5.36 24.98
CA VAL A 28 36.12 -5.67 23.90
C VAL A 28 35.29 -6.91 24.27
N LEU A 29 35.94 -7.97 24.78
CA LEU A 29 35.24 -9.19 25.20
C LEU A 29 34.28 -8.93 26.37
N ILE A 30 34.71 -8.12 27.34
CA ILE A 30 33.86 -7.71 28.46
C ILE A 30 32.63 -6.95 27.95
N LEU A 31 32.80 -6.01 27.02
CA LEU A 31 31.71 -5.28 26.41
C LEU A 31 30.75 -6.20 25.64
N LEU A 32 31.26 -7.16 24.87
CA LEU A 32 30.42 -8.13 24.15
C LEU A 32 29.64 -9.03 25.10
N ILE A 33 30.25 -9.51 26.18
CA ILE A 33 29.55 -10.28 27.23
C ILE A 33 28.47 -9.44 27.88
N PHE A 34 28.75 -8.19 28.19
CA PHE A 34 27.80 -7.28 28.84
C PHE A 34 26.64 -6.94 27.88
N GLU A 35 26.91 -6.70 26.58
CA GLU A 35 25.90 -6.54 25.54
C GLU A 35 24.99 -7.77 25.47
N GLY A 36 25.59 -8.98 25.47
CA GLY A 36 24.86 -10.25 25.48
C GLY A 36 23.97 -10.41 26.71
N LEU A 37 24.46 -10.07 27.91
CA LEU A 37 23.66 -10.09 29.13
C LEU A 37 22.48 -9.13 29.08
N LEU A 38 22.66 -7.91 28.59
CA LEU A 38 21.58 -6.94 28.42
C LEU A 38 20.51 -7.45 27.46
N ARG A 39 20.92 -8.13 26.36
CA ARG A 39 19.97 -8.73 25.41
C ARG A 39 19.20 -9.91 26.02
N ILE A 40 19.87 -10.78 26.78
CA ILE A 40 19.22 -11.94 27.46
C ILE A 40 18.24 -11.47 28.53
N THR A 41 18.58 -10.41 29.26
CA THR A 41 17.68 -9.83 30.28
C THR A 41 16.56 -8.97 29.69
N GLY A 42 16.48 -8.83 28.37
CA GLY A 42 15.47 -8.03 27.68
C GLY A 42 15.63 -6.51 27.88
N TYR A 43 16.82 -6.03 28.31
CA TYR A 43 17.05 -4.61 28.46
C TYR A 43 17.12 -3.88 27.11
N GLY A 44 16.45 -2.74 27.02
CA GLY A 44 16.45 -1.83 25.87
C GLY A 44 15.50 -2.28 24.73
N ASP A 45 15.38 -1.43 23.70
CA ASP A 45 14.44 -1.61 22.60
C ASP A 45 15.11 -2.35 21.42
N ASN A 46 14.40 -3.27 20.78
CA ASN A 46 14.82 -3.78 19.47
C ASN A 46 14.51 -2.72 18.40
N LEU A 47 15.57 -2.15 17.82
CA LEU A 47 15.50 -1.08 16.84
C LEU A 47 15.87 -1.54 15.42
N ASP A 48 15.72 -2.85 15.13
CA ASP A 48 15.80 -3.36 13.78
C ASP A 48 14.57 -2.89 12.96
N LEU A 49 14.75 -2.64 11.67
CA LEU A 49 13.65 -2.22 10.78
C LEU A 49 12.57 -3.31 10.67
N PHE A 50 12.99 -4.57 10.64
CA PHE A 50 12.09 -5.71 10.55
C PHE A 50 12.25 -6.61 11.76
N VAL A 51 11.13 -7.03 12.30
CA VAL A 51 11.06 -8.00 13.40
C VAL A 51 10.14 -9.16 13.01
N GLN A 52 10.37 -10.31 13.61
CA GLN A 52 9.48 -11.46 13.41
C GLN A 52 8.08 -11.11 13.92
N ASN A 53 7.04 -11.56 13.21
CA ASN A 53 5.68 -11.33 13.66
C ASN A 53 5.46 -12.04 15.01
N PRO A 54 5.03 -11.31 16.06
CA PRO A 54 4.86 -11.89 17.39
C PRO A 54 3.57 -12.71 17.56
N VAL A 55 2.70 -12.72 16.55
CA VAL A 55 1.41 -13.42 16.61
C VAL A 55 1.65 -14.92 16.35
N GLU A 56 1.15 -15.78 17.24
CA GLU A 56 1.24 -17.23 17.11
C GLU A 56 0.64 -17.70 15.77
N GLY A 57 1.36 -18.57 15.06
CA GLY A 57 1.00 -19.04 13.72
C GLY A 57 1.46 -18.13 12.57
N TYR A 58 2.02 -16.95 12.88
CA TYR A 58 2.53 -16.01 11.89
C TYR A 58 4.06 -15.85 11.91
N GLU A 59 4.78 -16.77 12.56
CA GLU A 59 6.23 -16.67 12.77
C GLU A 59 7.03 -16.70 11.45
N LYS A 60 6.46 -17.20 10.37
CA LYS A 60 7.05 -17.17 9.02
C LYS A 60 7.07 -15.78 8.39
N TYR A 61 6.33 -14.82 8.96
CA TYR A 61 6.27 -13.45 8.47
C TYR A 61 7.18 -12.54 9.26
N MET A 62 7.77 -11.59 8.55
CA MET A 62 8.40 -10.40 9.11
C MET A 62 7.41 -9.24 9.07
N ILE A 63 7.49 -8.34 10.02
CA ILE A 63 6.73 -7.09 10.05
C ILE A 63 7.69 -5.89 10.09
N VAL A 64 7.26 -4.76 9.54
CA VAL A 64 7.95 -3.49 9.79
C VAL A 64 7.79 -3.17 11.27
N ASN A 65 8.90 -3.00 11.98
CA ASN A 65 8.94 -2.85 13.43
C ASN A 65 8.15 -1.60 13.88
N PRO A 66 7.06 -1.72 14.63
CA PRO A 66 6.29 -0.56 15.12
C PRO A 66 7.11 0.40 15.97
N GLU A 67 8.16 -0.10 16.63
CA GLU A 67 8.99 0.64 17.58
C GLU A 67 10.22 1.30 16.91
N ILE A 68 10.42 1.08 15.60
CA ILE A 68 11.61 1.60 14.88
C ILE A 68 11.75 3.12 14.98
N GLY A 69 10.63 3.84 15.10
CA GLY A 69 10.61 5.29 15.27
C GLY A 69 11.39 5.78 16.49
N LYS A 70 11.50 4.97 17.57
CA LYS A 70 12.31 5.29 18.76
C LYS A 70 13.79 5.49 18.45
N LYS A 71 14.28 4.90 17.35
CA LYS A 71 15.67 5.08 16.90
C LYS A 71 15.93 6.52 16.44
N TYR A 72 14.95 7.16 15.84
CA TYR A 72 15.09 8.46 15.19
C TYR A 72 14.48 9.60 16.00
N PHE A 73 13.47 9.31 16.82
CA PHE A 73 12.75 10.29 17.63
C PHE A 73 12.87 9.93 19.09
N GLN A 74 13.84 10.55 19.79
CA GLN A 74 14.13 10.27 21.19
C GLN A 74 13.40 11.18 22.13
N LYS A 75 13.05 12.39 21.67
CA LYS A 75 12.39 13.44 22.45
C LYS A 75 10.94 13.64 22.06
N LEU A 76 10.53 13.05 20.95
CA LEU A 76 9.24 13.29 20.31
C LEU A 76 8.45 11.99 20.19
N GLU A 77 7.13 12.11 20.27
CA GLU A 77 6.24 11.04 19.80
C GLU A 77 6.37 10.92 18.28
N TYR A 78 6.40 9.70 17.79
CA TYR A 78 6.51 9.38 16.37
C TYR A 78 5.26 8.66 15.87
N THR A 79 5.03 8.71 14.57
CA THR A 79 4.02 7.88 13.92
C THR A 79 4.61 6.50 13.63
N ALA A 80 3.97 5.45 14.11
CA ALA A 80 4.37 4.09 13.78
C ALA A 80 4.33 3.88 12.26
N PRO A 81 5.25 3.08 11.69
CA PRO A 81 5.26 2.76 10.26
C PRO A 81 3.99 2.02 9.84
N ALA A 82 3.79 1.83 8.55
CA ALA A 82 2.76 0.93 8.06
C ALA A 82 3.01 -0.49 8.58
N ASN A 83 1.93 -1.19 9.00
CA ASN A 83 2.06 -2.56 9.49
C ASN A 83 2.11 -3.54 8.31
N ASP A 84 3.08 -3.36 7.43
CA ASP A 84 3.27 -4.28 6.32
C ASP A 84 3.98 -5.54 6.81
N ILE A 85 3.50 -6.66 6.32
CA ILE A 85 4.08 -7.98 6.58
C ILE A 85 4.55 -8.59 5.27
N PHE A 86 5.57 -9.42 5.34
CA PHE A 86 6.09 -10.18 4.20
C PHE A 86 6.71 -11.49 4.67
N LEU A 87 6.79 -12.48 3.80
CA LEU A 87 7.42 -13.76 4.15
C LEU A 87 8.92 -13.56 4.37
N LYS A 88 9.45 -14.12 5.48
CA LYS A 88 10.87 -14.06 5.79
C LYS A 88 11.70 -14.63 4.65
N ASP A 89 11.35 -15.84 4.23
CA ASP A 89 11.95 -16.50 3.08
C ASP A 89 11.11 -16.17 1.85
N LYS A 90 11.74 -15.57 0.83
CA LYS A 90 11.06 -15.13 -0.38
C LYS A 90 10.68 -16.33 -1.26
N PRO A 91 9.39 -16.52 -1.62
CA PRO A 91 8.98 -17.54 -2.58
C PRO A 91 9.55 -17.30 -3.98
N GLU A 92 9.82 -18.37 -4.75
CA GLU A 92 10.46 -18.28 -6.07
C GLU A 92 9.69 -17.43 -7.08
N ASN A 93 8.34 -17.45 -7.05
CA ASN A 93 7.52 -16.68 -8.00
C ASN A 93 7.17 -15.26 -7.50
N THR A 94 7.73 -14.84 -6.37
CA THR A 94 7.45 -13.52 -5.77
C THR A 94 8.37 -12.45 -6.33
N PHE A 95 7.79 -11.31 -6.72
CA PHE A 95 8.50 -10.08 -7.04
C PHE A 95 8.34 -9.11 -5.88
N ARG A 96 9.41 -8.90 -5.12
CA ARG A 96 9.40 -8.15 -3.87
C ARG A 96 9.90 -6.73 -4.05
N ILE A 97 9.06 -5.76 -3.72
CA ILE A 97 9.32 -4.32 -3.84
C ILE A 97 9.32 -3.68 -2.46
N PHE A 98 10.38 -2.96 -2.11
CA PHE A 98 10.37 -2.11 -0.92
C PHE A 98 10.17 -0.65 -1.30
N VAL A 99 9.35 0.07 -0.53
CA VAL A 99 9.05 1.48 -0.76
C VAL A 99 9.59 2.28 0.42
N MET A 100 10.46 3.25 0.13
CA MET A 100 11.14 4.08 1.12
C MET A 100 10.74 5.54 0.96
N GLY A 101 10.49 6.20 2.08
CA GLY A 101 10.16 7.63 2.09
C GLY A 101 9.63 8.11 3.42
N SER A 102 8.94 9.24 3.40
CA SER A 102 8.39 9.86 4.61
C SER A 102 6.87 9.99 4.54
N SER A 103 6.29 11.08 5.06
CA SER A 103 4.84 11.27 5.22
C SER A 103 4.03 11.13 3.93
N VAL A 104 4.56 11.53 2.78
CA VAL A 104 3.91 11.33 1.47
C VAL A 104 3.80 9.85 1.14
N VAL A 105 4.88 9.09 1.33
CA VAL A 105 4.90 7.63 1.11
C VAL A 105 4.05 6.90 2.14
N TYR A 106 3.98 7.42 3.36
CA TYR A 106 3.10 6.94 4.42
C TYR A 106 1.61 7.14 4.12
N GLY A 107 1.27 8.03 3.17
CA GLY A 107 -0.11 8.29 2.73
C GLY A 107 -0.82 9.40 3.51
N PHE A 108 -0.11 10.24 4.28
CA PHE A 108 -0.72 11.40 4.93
C PHE A 108 -1.34 12.34 3.88
N PRO A 109 -2.56 12.89 4.11
CA PRO A 109 -3.41 12.81 5.29
C PRO A 109 -4.45 11.67 5.30
N TYR A 110 -4.52 10.83 4.24
CA TYR A 110 -5.61 9.87 4.00
C TYR A 110 -5.48 8.55 4.76
N ASP A 111 -4.29 8.21 5.28
CA ASP A 111 -4.01 6.90 5.83
C ASP A 111 -3.75 5.80 4.77
N ARG A 112 -3.60 4.55 5.24
CA ARG A 112 -3.06 3.41 4.47
C ARG A 112 -3.90 3.02 3.26
N ASN A 113 -5.22 3.27 3.27
CA ASN A 113 -6.09 2.97 2.14
C ASN A 113 -5.68 3.73 0.87
N LEU A 114 -5.19 4.96 1.03
CA LEU A 114 -4.76 5.83 -0.07
C LEU A 114 -3.24 6.08 -0.10
N MET A 115 -2.42 5.11 0.33
CA MET A 115 -1.00 5.11 -0.01
C MET A 115 -0.82 4.84 -1.51
N PHE A 116 -0.01 5.63 -2.20
CA PHE A 116 0.27 5.34 -3.62
C PHE A 116 0.84 3.95 -3.83
N SER A 117 1.60 3.42 -2.86
CA SER A 117 2.15 2.06 -2.89
C SER A 117 1.07 0.98 -2.89
N ARG A 118 -0.10 1.20 -2.24
CA ARG A 118 -1.23 0.26 -2.29
C ARG A 118 -1.89 0.23 -3.66
N ILE A 119 -2.07 1.42 -4.25
CA ILE A 119 -2.61 1.56 -5.61
C ILE A 119 -1.67 0.92 -6.63
N LEU A 120 -0.38 1.20 -6.51
CA LEU A 120 0.66 0.62 -7.36
C LEU A 120 0.72 -0.91 -7.23
N HIS A 121 0.68 -1.43 -6.00
CA HIS A 121 0.68 -2.88 -5.73
C HIS A 121 -0.47 -3.58 -6.45
N GLN A 122 -1.72 -3.11 -6.25
CA GLN A 122 -2.88 -3.71 -6.90
C GLN A 122 -2.74 -3.65 -8.42
N ARG A 123 -2.31 -2.52 -8.96
CA ARG A 123 -2.16 -2.32 -10.39
C ARG A 123 -1.10 -3.24 -11.00
N LEU A 124 0.03 -3.45 -10.31
CA LEU A 124 1.05 -4.41 -10.74
C LEU A 124 0.53 -5.86 -10.63
N ALA A 125 -0.16 -6.21 -9.54
CA ALA A 125 -0.74 -7.54 -9.38
C ALA A 125 -1.79 -7.87 -10.45
N ASP A 126 -2.58 -6.88 -10.87
CA ASP A 126 -3.55 -7.05 -11.96
C ASP A 126 -2.82 -7.20 -13.31
N ALA A 127 -1.84 -6.35 -13.59
CA ALA A 127 -1.13 -6.33 -14.86
C ALA A 127 -0.16 -7.53 -15.05
N TYR A 128 0.27 -8.17 -13.97
CA TYR A 128 1.19 -9.32 -13.99
C TYR A 128 0.65 -10.54 -13.23
N PRO A 129 -0.48 -11.14 -13.66
CA PRO A 129 -1.18 -12.20 -12.92
C PRO A 129 -0.35 -13.48 -12.73
N GLY A 130 0.71 -13.67 -13.52
CA GLY A 130 1.66 -14.78 -13.40
C GLY A 130 2.72 -14.59 -12.31
N ARG A 131 2.74 -13.44 -11.62
CA ARG A 131 3.70 -13.10 -10.55
C ARG A 131 2.98 -12.78 -9.26
N ASP A 132 3.52 -13.22 -8.16
CA ASP A 132 3.08 -12.76 -6.84
C ASP A 132 3.82 -11.45 -6.49
N ILE A 133 3.13 -10.34 -6.54
CA ILE A 133 3.72 -9.02 -6.25
C ILE A 133 3.64 -8.78 -4.75
N GLU A 134 4.78 -8.62 -4.10
CA GLU A 134 4.88 -8.28 -2.68
C GLU A 134 5.44 -6.86 -2.55
N MET A 135 4.68 -5.96 -1.91
CA MET A 135 5.09 -4.57 -1.73
C MET A 135 5.10 -4.20 -0.26
N VAL A 136 6.27 -3.80 0.24
CA VAL A 136 6.52 -3.48 1.65
C VAL A 136 6.84 -2.00 1.79
N ASN A 137 5.95 -1.26 2.43
CA ASN A 137 6.13 0.16 2.69
C ASN A 137 6.83 0.37 4.04
N THR A 138 8.04 0.96 4.01
CA THR A 138 8.86 1.22 5.21
C THR A 138 8.82 2.68 5.67
N ALA A 139 7.89 3.48 5.15
CA ALA A 139 7.84 4.91 5.43
C ALA A 139 7.47 5.22 6.89
N ILE A 140 8.12 6.25 7.41
CA ILE A 140 7.83 6.87 8.70
C ILE A 140 7.72 8.39 8.47
N THR A 141 6.81 9.07 9.15
CA THR A 141 6.67 10.52 9.00
C THR A 141 7.89 11.27 9.57
N ALA A 142 8.21 12.42 8.99
CA ALA A 142 9.29 13.32 9.43
C ALA A 142 10.70 12.70 9.48
N VAL A 143 10.97 11.64 8.73
CA VAL A 143 12.33 11.10 8.52
C VAL A 143 12.96 11.68 7.24
N ASN A 144 14.27 11.54 7.11
CA ASN A 144 15.06 12.04 5.99
C ASN A 144 16.06 11.00 5.47
N SER A 145 16.99 11.41 4.64
CA SER A 145 17.98 10.53 4.00
C SER A 145 18.88 9.72 4.97
N TYR A 146 19.08 10.17 6.20
CA TYR A 146 19.79 9.40 7.22
C TYR A 146 19.07 8.11 7.60
N THR A 147 17.76 8.21 7.79
CA THR A 147 16.90 7.06 8.09
C THR A 147 16.86 6.07 6.93
N LEU A 148 16.73 6.57 5.70
CA LEU A 148 16.73 5.73 4.51
C LEU A 148 18.08 5.00 4.34
N PHE A 149 19.19 5.68 4.64
CA PHE A 149 20.51 5.08 4.62
C PHE A 149 20.67 3.95 5.67
N ASP A 150 20.09 4.10 6.83
CA ASP A 150 20.07 3.04 7.85
C ASP A 150 19.19 1.84 7.41
N PHE A 151 18.07 2.10 6.76
CA PHE A 151 17.13 1.07 6.28
C PHE A 151 17.69 0.22 5.15
N ILE A 152 18.39 0.82 4.18
CA ILE A 152 18.83 0.11 2.97
C ILE A 152 19.63 -1.16 3.29
N GLY A 153 20.50 -1.11 4.31
CA GLY A 153 21.31 -2.27 4.71
C GLY A 153 20.48 -3.45 5.24
N GLN A 154 19.34 -3.18 5.84
CA GLN A 154 18.42 -4.20 6.33
C GLN A 154 17.51 -4.70 5.22
N ILE A 155 16.98 -3.80 4.38
CA ILE A 155 16.14 -4.13 3.21
C ILE A 155 16.86 -5.12 2.28
N LEU A 156 18.13 -4.86 1.98
CA LEU A 156 18.94 -5.71 1.09
C LEU A 156 19.18 -7.14 1.60
N LYS A 157 18.89 -7.44 2.87
CA LYS A 157 18.94 -8.81 3.42
C LYS A 157 17.73 -9.66 3.04
N TYR A 158 16.65 -9.03 2.60
CA TYR A 158 15.38 -9.70 2.28
C TYR A 158 15.08 -9.79 0.78
N GLU A 159 16.15 -9.83 -0.01
CA GLU A 159 16.11 -10.11 -1.45
C GLU A 159 15.11 -9.25 -2.26
N PRO A 160 15.20 -7.91 -2.19
CA PRO A 160 14.36 -7.05 -3.01
C PRO A 160 14.65 -7.26 -4.50
N ASP A 161 13.60 -7.27 -5.33
CA ASP A 161 13.71 -7.20 -6.78
C ASP A 161 13.67 -5.77 -7.30
N ALA A 162 13.10 -4.85 -6.50
CA ALA A 162 13.13 -3.42 -6.76
C ALA A 162 13.00 -2.61 -5.47
N ILE A 163 13.53 -1.38 -5.49
CA ILE A 163 13.36 -0.42 -4.40
C ILE A 163 12.85 0.90 -4.99
N LEU A 164 11.78 1.46 -4.39
CA LEU A 164 11.19 2.73 -4.78
C LEU A 164 11.52 3.78 -3.72
N ILE A 165 11.98 4.97 -4.15
CA ILE A 165 12.31 6.09 -3.24
C ILE A 165 11.58 7.35 -3.66
N TYR A 166 10.85 7.95 -2.68
CA TYR A 166 10.35 9.32 -2.75
C TYR A 166 10.68 10.03 -1.43
N ALA A 167 11.77 10.79 -1.39
CA ALA A 167 12.28 11.44 -0.18
C ALA A 167 13.15 12.66 -0.50
N GLY A 168 13.06 13.71 0.34
CA GLY A 168 13.86 14.94 0.20
C GLY A 168 13.22 16.17 0.86
N HIS A 169 11.90 16.17 1.10
CA HIS A 169 11.22 17.30 1.74
C HIS A 169 11.68 17.55 3.18
N ASN A 170 12.16 16.52 3.87
CA ASN A 170 12.49 16.58 5.29
C ASN A 170 14.01 16.73 5.57
N GLU A 171 14.85 17.05 4.59
CA GLU A 171 16.31 17.04 4.77
C GLU A 171 16.78 18.06 5.80
N PHE A 172 16.06 19.17 5.94
CA PHE A 172 16.38 20.21 6.89
C PHE A 172 15.89 19.94 8.31
N TYR A 173 14.66 19.45 8.45
CA TYR A 173 13.98 19.33 9.75
C TYR A 173 13.65 17.89 10.15
N GLY A 174 13.77 16.92 9.28
CA GLY A 174 13.58 15.52 9.62
C GLY A 174 14.60 15.01 10.66
N ALA A 175 14.43 13.80 11.11
CA ALA A 175 15.29 13.19 12.11
C ALA A 175 16.80 13.36 11.77
N PHE A 176 17.56 13.98 12.67
CA PHE A 176 18.98 14.36 12.51
C PHE A 176 19.26 15.43 11.43
N GLY A 177 18.26 16.05 10.84
CA GLY A 177 18.40 17.19 9.96
C GLY A 177 19.08 18.38 10.65
N ILE A 178 19.69 19.31 9.89
CA ILE A 178 20.47 20.43 10.48
C ILE A 178 19.65 21.36 11.36
N GLY A 179 18.38 21.55 11.01
CA GLY A 179 17.40 22.35 11.76
C GLY A 179 16.54 21.58 12.73
N SER A 180 16.80 20.28 12.93
CA SER A 180 15.99 19.40 13.77
C SER A 180 16.33 19.48 15.26
N ASN A 181 15.33 19.27 16.13
CA ASN A 181 15.54 19.05 17.57
C ASN A 181 16.31 17.74 17.85
N GLU A 182 16.30 16.78 16.93
CA GLU A 182 17.03 15.51 17.03
C GLU A 182 18.46 15.60 16.46
N THR A 183 18.91 16.80 16.04
CA THR A 183 20.26 17.00 15.50
C THR A 183 21.34 16.63 16.54
N MET A 184 22.27 15.76 16.15
CA MET A 184 23.38 15.32 16.99
C MET A 184 24.69 16.04 16.67
N SER A 185 24.97 16.28 15.40
CA SER A 185 26.24 16.89 14.95
C SER A 185 26.08 17.54 13.58
N ARG A 186 26.94 18.53 13.29
CA ARG A 186 27.14 19.02 11.92
C ARG A 186 27.96 18.06 11.05
N ASN A 187 28.63 17.07 11.65
CA ASN A 187 29.41 16.07 10.93
C ASN A 187 28.55 14.83 10.61
N ARG A 188 28.43 14.51 9.31
CA ARG A 188 27.66 13.36 8.81
C ARG A 188 28.13 12.03 9.41
N GLY A 189 29.46 11.82 9.51
CA GLY A 189 30.04 10.58 10.03
C GLY A 189 29.68 10.35 11.50
N ILE A 190 29.68 11.40 12.33
CA ILE A 190 29.31 11.34 13.74
C ILE A 190 27.82 10.99 13.87
N THR A 191 26.96 11.60 13.06
CA THR A 191 25.51 11.28 13.05
C THR A 191 25.26 9.83 12.67
N ARG A 192 25.94 9.32 11.64
CA ARG A 192 25.82 7.91 11.22
C ARG A 192 26.36 6.93 12.25
N LEU A 193 27.49 7.26 12.90
CA LEU A 193 28.03 6.46 13.99
C LEU A 193 27.03 6.41 15.16
N HIS A 194 26.42 7.55 15.52
CA HIS A 194 25.39 7.59 16.54
C HIS A 194 24.21 6.67 16.21
N ILE A 195 23.69 6.74 14.98
CA ILE A 195 22.58 5.87 14.51
C ILE A 195 22.96 4.39 14.61
N ALA A 196 24.16 4.03 14.18
CA ALA A 196 24.65 2.64 14.27
C ALA A 196 24.83 2.17 15.73
N LEU A 197 25.28 3.05 16.63
CA LEU A 197 25.43 2.72 18.05
C LEU A 197 24.10 2.53 18.77
N LEU A 198 22.99 3.11 18.27
CA LEU A 198 21.65 2.92 18.85
C LEU A 198 21.17 1.46 18.84
N ASP A 199 21.75 0.60 18.00
CA ASP A 199 21.46 -0.84 17.98
C ASP A 199 22.15 -1.59 19.14
N SER A 200 23.13 -0.98 19.84
CA SER A 200 23.79 -1.53 21.02
C SER A 200 23.01 -1.24 22.30
N ARG A 201 22.72 -2.29 23.07
CA ARG A 201 22.05 -2.18 24.37
C ARG A 201 22.91 -1.41 25.40
N ILE A 202 24.22 -1.56 25.33
CA ILE A 202 25.15 -0.78 26.17
C ILE A 202 25.00 0.70 25.85
N TYR A 203 24.99 1.06 24.57
CA TYR A 203 24.82 2.46 24.19
C TYR A 203 23.46 3.01 24.63
N GLN A 204 22.39 2.24 24.48
CA GLN A 204 21.06 2.59 24.98
C GLN A 204 21.07 2.78 26.50
N LEU A 205 21.77 1.92 27.27
CA LEU A 205 21.89 2.03 28.74
C LEU A 205 22.58 3.34 29.13
N ILE A 206 23.72 3.65 28.51
CA ILE A 206 24.48 4.88 28.78
C ILE A 206 23.61 6.10 28.46
N ARG A 207 22.98 6.13 27.28
CA ARG A 207 22.10 7.20 26.85
C ARG A 207 20.94 7.41 27.81
N ASN A 208 20.25 6.33 28.20
CA ASN A 208 19.09 6.38 29.10
C ASN A 208 19.48 6.88 30.49
N GLY A 209 20.66 6.49 30.98
CA GLY A 209 21.24 7.00 32.23
C GLY A 209 21.48 8.51 32.17
N ILE A 210 22.06 9.01 31.08
CA ILE A 210 22.30 10.45 30.89
C ILE A 210 20.98 11.22 30.79
N SER A 211 20.02 10.73 29.99
CA SER A 211 18.71 11.37 29.82
C SER A 211 17.87 11.37 31.09
N GLY A 212 17.93 10.28 31.88
CA GLY A 212 17.22 10.18 33.14
C GLY A 212 17.74 11.17 34.19
N THR A 213 19.06 11.40 34.25
CA THR A 213 19.65 12.43 35.10
C THR A 213 19.33 13.85 34.65
N ALA A 214 19.35 14.10 33.34
CA ALA A 214 18.98 15.40 32.76
C ALA A 214 17.50 15.74 33.04
N LYS A 215 16.57 14.78 32.89
CA LYS A 215 15.14 14.97 33.21
C LYS A 215 14.92 15.29 34.68
N LYS A 216 15.65 14.68 35.61
CA LYS A 216 15.59 14.99 37.06
C LYS A 216 16.07 16.40 37.37
N ILE A 217 17.06 16.92 36.64
CA ILE A 217 17.61 18.27 36.83
C ILE A 217 16.65 19.33 36.27
N THR A 218 15.90 19.00 35.19
CA THR A 218 14.97 19.91 34.51
C THR A 218 13.53 19.74 34.91
N ALA A 219 13.22 18.93 35.92
CA ALA A 219 11.86 18.60 36.44
C ALA A 219 11.03 19.77 36.97
N GLY A 220 11.39 21.02 36.65
CA GLY A 220 10.63 22.24 36.94
C GLY A 220 10.24 23.06 35.70
N ARG A 221 10.57 22.56 34.47
CA ARG A 221 10.18 23.15 33.19
C ARG A 221 9.52 22.11 32.34
N SER A 222 8.29 21.77 32.67
CA SER A 222 7.41 21.11 31.69
C SER A 222 6.91 22.14 30.69
N ASP A 223 7.73 22.48 29.69
CA ASP A 223 7.17 22.94 28.44
C ASP A 223 6.43 21.71 27.86
N GLU A 224 5.14 21.61 28.15
CA GLU A 224 4.26 20.68 27.47
C GLU A 224 4.44 20.94 25.98
N LEU A 225 4.95 19.93 25.27
CA LEU A 225 5.16 19.98 23.82
C LEU A 225 3.80 19.96 23.12
N HIS A 226 3.06 21.06 23.24
CA HIS A 226 1.81 21.28 22.51
C HIS A 226 2.10 21.56 21.04
N GLY A 227 1.32 20.98 20.14
CA GLY A 227 1.40 21.22 18.70
C GLY A 227 1.67 20.00 17.84
N THR A 228 1.71 20.21 16.52
CA THR A 228 1.95 19.17 15.52
C THR A 228 3.40 18.65 15.56
N LEU A 229 3.63 17.48 14.95
CA LEU A 229 4.99 16.93 14.79
C LEU A 229 5.90 17.94 14.05
N MET A 230 5.39 18.66 13.05
CA MET A 230 6.14 19.71 12.33
C MET A 230 6.70 20.77 13.29
N LYS A 231 5.89 21.28 14.20
CA LYS A 231 6.34 22.27 15.21
C LYS A 231 7.38 21.70 16.14
N ARG A 232 7.17 20.47 16.62
CA ARG A 232 8.01 19.82 17.62
C ARG A 232 9.38 19.38 17.07
N VAL A 233 9.45 19.03 15.79
CA VAL A 233 10.68 18.59 15.12
C VAL A 233 11.68 19.73 14.94
N VAL A 234 11.22 20.96 14.77
CA VAL A 234 12.08 22.10 14.36
C VAL A 234 12.73 22.76 15.56
N LYS A 235 14.06 22.90 15.51
CA LYS A 235 14.90 23.66 16.44
C LYS A 235 15.30 25.01 15.86
N ASN A 236 15.88 24.99 14.67
CA ASN A 236 16.27 26.20 13.94
C ASN A 236 15.25 26.44 12.84
N LYS A 237 14.43 27.48 12.97
CA LYS A 237 13.28 27.75 12.10
C LYS A 237 13.69 28.34 10.75
N ASP A 238 14.72 29.20 10.73
CA ASP A 238 15.05 30.03 9.59
C ASP A 238 16.34 29.55 8.94
N ILE A 239 16.23 28.90 7.80
CA ILE A 239 17.39 28.46 7.01
C ILE A 239 17.33 29.15 5.66
N LEU A 240 18.15 30.17 5.48
CA LEU A 240 18.23 30.93 4.24
C LEU A 240 18.75 30.08 3.08
N LEU A 241 18.25 30.35 1.88
CA LEU A 241 18.79 29.78 0.65
C LEU A 241 20.30 30.11 0.55
N TYR A 242 21.12 29.12 0.21
CA TYR A 242 22.57 29.19 0.10
C TYR A 242 23.33 29.55 1.39
N SER A 243 22.67 29.51 2.56
CA SER A 243 23.40 29.61 3.84
C SER A 243 24.30 28.38 4.08
N GLU A 244 25.18 28.46 5.07
CA GLU A 244 26.04 27.34 5.47
C GLU A 244 25.20 26.11 5.83
N GLU A 245 24.13 26.29 6.61
CA GLU A 245 23.21 25.23 7.00
C GLU A 245 22.51 24.62 5.79
N TYR A 246 22.14 25.44 4.81
CA TYR A 246 21.54 24.98 3.57
C TYR A 246 22.51 24.05 2.79
N HIS A 247 23.71 24.52 2.58
CA HIS A 247 24.73 23.71 1.87
C HIS A 247 25.08 22.42 2.59
N ILE A 248 25.20 22.45 3.93
CA ILE A 248 25.43 21.25 4.73
C ILE A 248 24.27 20.25 4.54
N ALA A 249 23.02 20.69 4.56
CA ALA A 249 21.86 19.81 4.37
C ALA A 249 21.86 19.16 2.98
N MET A 250 22.05 19.94 1.92
CA MET A 250 22.05 19.45 0.54
C MET A 250 23.23 18.51 0.26
N GLU A 251 24.41 18.80 0.77
CA GLU A 251 25.55 17.90 0.62
C GLU A 251 25.35 16.57 1.37
N ARG A 252 24.75 16.59 2.56
CA ARG A 252 24.38 15.36 3.29
C ARG A 252 23.34 14.55 2.54
N TYR A 253 22.35 15.23 1.97
CA TYR A 253 21.34 14.59 1.15
C TYR A 253 21.98 13.87 -0.03
N ARG A 254 22.82 14.58 -0.80
CA ARG A 254 23.55 14.00 -1.92
C ARG A 254 24.37 12.77 -1.52
N GLN A 255 25.13 12.89 -0.44
CA GLN A 255 26.00 11.80 0.04
C GLN A 255 25.21 10.60 0.59
N ASN A 256 24.12 10.85 1.36
CA ASN A 256 23.32 9.75 1.88
C ASN A 256 22.58 9.01 0.77
N LEU A 257 22.01 9.75 -0.17
CA LEU A 257 21.31 9.18 -1.30
C LEU A 257 22.26 8.43 -2.24
N GLY A 258 23.44 9.00 -2.54
CA GLY A 258 24.47 8.32 -3.32
C GLY A 258 24.92 7.00 -2.69
N ASP A 259 25.16 6.98 -1.37
CA ASP A 259 25.49 5.73 -0.66
C ASP A 259 24.36 4.69 -0.69
N ILE A 260 23.11 5.12 -0.71
CA ILE A 260 21.96 4.21 -0.86
C ILE A 260 21.96 3.57 -2.25
N LEU A 261 22.12 4.40 -3.29
CA LEU A 261 22.20 3.96 -4.68
C LEU A 261 23.39 3.02 -4.91
N GLU A 262 24.55 3.37 -4.37
CA GLU A 262 25.75 2.53 -4.45
C GLU A 262 25.54 1.15 -3.79
N LYS A 263 24.92 1.11 -2.60
CA LYS A 263 24.63 -0.16 -1.90
C LYS A 263 23.66 -1.04 -2.68
N ALA A 264 22.60 -0.46 -3.25
CA ALA A 264 21.64 -1.19 -4.09
C ALA A 264 22.31 -1.68 -5.37
N GLY A 265 23.09 -0.84 -6.04
CA GLY A 265 23.85 -1.18 -7.25
C GLY A 265 24.84 -2.32 -7.04
N LYS A 266 25.57 -2.35 -5.91
CA LYS A 266 26.46 -3.47 -5.54
C LYS A 266 25.73 -4.82 -5.39
N LYS A 267 24.45 -4.79 -5.10
CA LYS A 267 23.57 -5.97 -5.02
C LYS A 267 22.76 -6.20 -6.30
N GLN A 268 22.98 -5.39 -7.31
CA GLN A 268 22.26 -5.43 -8.60
C GLN A 268 20.72 -5.30 -8.42
N VAL A 269 20.28 -4.57 -7.41
CA VAL A 269 18.88 -4.30 -7.16
C VAL A 269 18.46 -3.03 -7.89
N PRO A 270 17.51 -3.10 -8.84
CA PRO A 270 16.95 -1.94 -9.52
C PRO A 270 16.37 -0.94 -8.54
N LEU A 271 16.71 0.33 -8.70
CA LEU A 271 16.22 1.39 -7.84
C LEU A 271 15.50 2.45 -8.66
N PHE A 272 14.28 2.76 -8.24
CA PHE A 272 13.43 3.79 -8.83
C PHE A 272 13.40 4.99 -7.91
N ILE A 273 13.93 6.10 -8.35
CA ILE A 273 13.96 7.35 -7.59
C ILE A 273 13.15 8.43 -8.29
N SER A 274 12.33 9.11 -7.51
CA SER A 274 11.43 10.14 -8.02
C SER A 274 11.92 11.53 -7.66
N ASP A 275 11.82 12.47 -8.62
CA ASP A 275 11.85 13.90 -8.30
C ASP A 275 10.66 14.29 -7.41
N LEU A 276 10.80 15.41 -6.72
CA LEU A 276 9.90 15.86 -5.67
C LEU A 276 8.95 16.93 -6.18
N VAL A 277 7.71 16.85 -5.73
CA VAL A 277 6.65 17.82 -6.07
C VAL A 277 6.10 18.47 -4.82
N CYS A 278 5.73 19.75 -4.95
CA CYS A 278 5.10 20.50 -3.88
C CYS A 278 4.12 21.54 -4.43
N ASN A 279 3.30 22.08 -3.57
CA ASN A 279 2.38 23.16 -3.89
C ASN A 279 3.16 24.47 -4.06
N ILE A 280 3.30 24.95 -5.30
CA ILE A 280 3.99 26.21 -5.61
C ILE A 280 3.01 27.35 -5.86
N HIS A 281 1.78 27.04 -6.29
CA HIS A 281 0.79 28.01 -6.74
C HIS A 281 -0.30 28.28 -5.69
N GLY A 282 -0.85 27.23 -5.08
CA GLY A 282 -1.96 27.34 -4.14
C GLY A 282 -1.54 27.74 -2.72
N MET A 283 -0.25 28.03 -2.49
CA MET A 283 0.28 28.30 -1.17
C MET A 283 1.43 29.28 -1.21
N GLU A 284 1.32 30.35 -0.42
CA GLU A 284 2.37 31.34 -0.22
C GLU A 284 3.57 30.77 0.55
N PRO A 285 4.77 31.39 0.46
CA PRO A 285 5.89 31.07 1.34
C PRO A 285 5.50 31.22 2.81
N PHE A 286 5.98 30.29 3.65
CA PHE A 286 5.72 30.33 5.09
C PHE A 286 6.37 31.52 5.77
N PHE A 287 7.64 31.79 5.41
CA PHE A 287 8.40 32.86 6.04
C PHE A 287 9.41 33.46 5.08
N SER A 288 9.47 34.78 5.08
CA SER A 288 10.22 35.58 4.11
C SER A 288 11.17 36.55 4.78
N ILE A 289 12.43 36.50 4.42
CA ILE A 289 13.48 37.42 4.85
C ILE A 289 14.16 37.97 3.59
N ALA A 290 14.22 39.29 3.45
CA ALA A 290 15.13 39.89 2.51
C ALA A 290 16.51 40.02 3.17
N LYS A 291 17.55 39.48 2.55
CA LYS A 291 18.91 39.56 3.07
C LYS A 291 19.94 39.59 1.95
N ASP A 292 20.89 40.51 2.06
CA ASP A 292 21.95 40.75 1.08
C ASP A 292 21.38 40.93 -0.34
N THR A 293 21.62 39.97 -1.24
CA THR A 293 21.14 39.99 -2.63
C THR A 293 19.85 39.17 -2.82
N LEU A 294 19.34 38.51 -1.75
CA LEU A 294 18.12 37.68 -1.83
C LEU A 294 16.89 38.52 -1.55
N GLU A 295 15.93 38.51 -2.47
CA GLU A 295 14.63 39.11 -2.29
C GLU A 295 13.80 38.31 -1.27
N ALA A 296 12.80 38.98 -0.64
CA ALA A 296 11.86 38.27 0.21
C ALA A 296 10.98 37.31 -0.63
N ALA A 297 10.82 36.09 -0.18
CA ALA A 297 10.05 35.06 -0.88
C ALA A 297 8.62 35.51 -1.22
N ILE A 298 7.95 36.23 -0.30
CA ILE A 298 6.60 36.74 -0.51
C ILE A 298 6.52 37.78 -1.64
N ASP A 299 7.56 38.60 -1.81
CA ASP A 299 7.56 39.63 -2.87
C ASP A 299 7.78 38.99 -4.23
N VAL A 300 8.62 37.94 -4.31
CA VAL A 300 8.79 37.12 -5.52
C VAL A 300 7.50 36.38 -5.85
N PHE A 301 6.78 35.85 -4.85
CA PHE A 301 5.49 35.22 -5.06
C PHE A 301 4.44 36.19 -5.60
N ARG A 302 4.41 37.45 -5.10
CA ARG A 302 3.53 38.51 -5.63
C ARG A 302 3.88 38.83 -7.07
N LYS A 303 5.19 38.94 -7.41
CA LYS A 303 5.63 39.14 -8.80
C LYS A 303 5.17 37.96 -9.70
N ALA A 304 5.19 36.73 -9.19
CA ALA A 304 4.67 35.55 -9.92
C ALA A 304 3.17 35.73 -10.22
N ARG A 305 2.38 36.19 -9.24
CA ARG A 305 0.95 36.46 -9.44
C ARG A 305 0.69 37.52 -10.51
N ILE A 306 1.45 38.61 -10.49
CA ILE A 306 1.35 39.70 -11.52
C ILE A 306 1.66 39.13 -12.90
N ALA A 307 2.75 38.35 -13.04
CA ALA A 307 3.11 37.76 -14.31
C ALA A 307 2.03 36.76 -14.80
N GLU A 308 1.38 36.04 -13.89
CA GLU A 308 0.24 35.17 -14.21
C GLU A 308 -0.98 35.95 -14.70
N GLU A 309 -1.32 37.06 -14.06
CA GLU A 309 -2.41 37.99 -14.47
C GLU A 309 -2.13 38.59 -15.86
N ASP A 310 -0.87 38.92 -16.16
CA ASP A 310 -0.40 39.38 -17.46
C ASP A 310 -0.30 38.25 -18.51
N ARG A 311 -0.62 36.97 -18.14
CA ARG A 311 -0.53 35.76 -18.96
C ARG A 311 0.90 35.40 -19.39
N ASP A 312 1.92 35.94 -18.76
CA ASP A 312 3.29 35.47 -18.90
C ASP A 312 3.54 34.27 -17.99
N TYR A 313 2.90 33.14 -18.35
CA TYR A 313 2.95 31.91 -17.56
C TYR A 313 4.36 31.34 -17.41
N LYS A 314 5.25 31.60 -18.37
CA LYS A 314 6.64 31.13 -18.30
C LYS A 314 7.42 31.87 -17.23
N THR A 315 7.28 33.17 -17.14
CA THR A 315 7.89 34.01 -16.08
C THR A 315 7.23 33.68 -14.74
N ALA A 316 5.90 33.58 -14.69
CA ALA A 316 5.16 33.22 -13.49
C ALA A 316 5.65 31.90 -12.90
N LEU A 317 5.79 30.85 -13.72
CA LEU A 317 6.28 29.53 -13.26
C LEU A 317 7.67 29.61 -12.62
N LYS A 318 8.61 30.32 -13.26
CA LYS A 318 9.96 30.52 -12.70
C LYS A 318 9.93 31.25 -11.37
N LEU A 319 9.10 32.28 -11.27
CA LEU A 319 8.97 33.08 -10.05
C LEU A 319 8.30 32.29 -8.91
N TYR A 320 7.31 31.42 -9.20
CA TYR A 320 6.72 30.53 -8.19
C TYR A 320 7.74 29.55 -7.62
N TYR A 321 8.57 28.93 -8.47
CA TYR A 321 9.65 28.05 -8.00
C TYR A 321 10.70 28.83 -7.20
N LEU A 322 11.10 30.02 -7.66
CA LEU A 322 12.04 30.86 -6.93
C LEU A 322 11.47 31.31 -5.56
N ALA A 323 10.20 31.72 -5.51
CA ALA A 323 9.54 32.08 -4.26
C ALA A 323 9.52 30.91 -3.26
N LYS A 324 9.25 29.68 -3.73
CA LYS A 324 9.35 28.47 -2.93
C LYS A 324 10.78 28.23 -2.41
N ASP A 325 11.79 28.44 -3.25
CA ASP A 325 13.19 28.23 -2.87
C ASP A 325 13.73 29.32 -1.93
N LEU A 326 13.18 30.52 -1.98
CA LEU A 326 13.49 31.60 -1.04
C LEU A 326 12.77 31.48 0.32
N ASP A 327 11.77 30.60 0.44
CA ASP A 327 11.07 30.35 1.71
C ASP A 327 12.05 29.85 2.76
N CYS A 328 12.22 30.59 3.88
CA CYS A 328 13.19 30.25 4.93
C CYS A 328 12.75 29.04 5.78
N ILE A 329 11.45 28.73 5.78
CA ILE A 329 10.92 27.52 6.46
C ILE A 329 10.89 26.38 5.45
N ARG A 330 11.91 25.54 5.49
CA ARG A 330 12.31 24.54 4.51
C ARG A 330 11.50 23.23 4.56
N PHE A 331 10.17 23.28 4.62
CA PHE A 331 9.35 22.07 4.51
C PHE A 331 9.10 21.64 3.06
N ARG A 332 9.23 22.56 2.09
CA ARG A 332 9.22 22.24 0.66
C ARG A 332 10.65 22.04 0.17
N ALA A 333 10.91 20.93 -0.50
CA ALA A 333 12.22 20.68 -1.11
C ALA A 333 12.56 21.79 -2.12
N SER A 334 13.82 22.23 -2.14
CA SER A 334 14.34 23.15 -3.15
C SER A 334 14.59 22.45 -4.48
N GLU A 335 14.73 23.23 -5.56
CA GLU A 335 15.09 22.67 -6.88
C GLU A 335 16.49 22.06 -6.88
N ASP A 336 17.38 22.47 -5.97
CA ASP A 336 18.69 21.81 -5.78
C ASP A 336 18.50 20.32 -5.35
N ALA A 337 17.45 19.98 -4.59
CA ALA A 337 17.17 18.61 -4.22
C ALA A 337 16.79 17.76 -5.45
N ASN A 338 15.97 18.32 -6.37
CA ASN A 338 15.63 17.66 -7.64
C ASN A 338 16.88 17.54 -8.53
N SER A 339 17.72 18.57 -8.58
CA SER A 339 18.99 18.50 -9.33
C SER A 339 19.95 17.43 -8.79
N ILE A 340 19.97 17.24 -7.46
CA ILE A 340 20.74 16.15 -6.82
C ILE A 340 20.19 14.79 -7.24
N ILE A 341 18.86 14.62 -7.23
CA ILE A 341 18.21 13.36 -7.68
C ILE A 341 18.59 13.07 -9.13
N ASP A 342 18.50 14.08 -10.00
CA ASP A 342 18.83 13.94 -11.43
C ASP A 342 20.26 13.48 -11.64
N GLY A 343 21.22 14.18 -11.02
CA GLY A 343 22.63 13.84 -11.13
C GLY A 343 22.97 12.45 -10.58
N LEU A 344 22.37 12.07 -9.45
CA LEU A 344 22.60 10.75 -8.86
C LEU A 344 21.90 9.62 -9.65
N ALA A 345 20.72 9.87 -10.20
CA ALA A 345 20.03 8.88 -11.04
C ALA A 345 20.87 8.56 -12.29
N GLU A 346 21.49 9.58 -12.91
CA GLU A 346 22.40 9.41 -14.04
C GLU A 346 23.70 8.71 -13.61
N GLU A 347 24.34 9.17 -12.53
CA GLU A 347 25.62 8.63 -12.02
C GLU A 347 25.55 7.14 -11.67
N TYR A 348 24.44 6.71 -11.03
CA TYR A 348 24.25 5.34 -10.56
C TYR A 348 23.34 4.50 -11.46
N HIS A 349 22.92 5.01 -12.62
CA HIS A 349 22.01 4.34 -13.55
C HIS A 349 20.70 3.88 -12.91
N ALA A 350 20.18 4.68 -11.98
CA ALA A 350 18.88 4.43 -11.36
C ALA A 350 17.73 4.87 -12.29
N PHE A 351 16.59 4.19 -12.20
CA PHE A 351 15.38 4.57 -12.94
C PHE A 351 14.79 5.83 -12.33
N LYS A 352 14.84 6.94 -13.08
CA LYS A 352 14.20 8.18 -12.65
C LYS A 352 12.72 8.17 -12.95
N VAL A 353 11.89 8.33 -11.93
CA VAL A 353 10.44 8.51 -12.06
C VAL A 353 10.14 10.01 -12.27
N PRO A 354 9.66 10.44 -13.44
CA PRO A 354 9.53 11.85 -13.80
C PRO A 354 8.28 12.49 -13.16
N MET A 355 8.21 12.52 -11.83
CA MET A 355 7.05 12.96 -11.06
C MET A 355 6.72 14.43 -11.31
N LEU A 356 7.75 15.29 -11.33
CA LEU A 356 7.57 16.73 -11.53
C LEU A 356 6.87 17.03 -12.85
N SER A 357 7.34 16.44 -13.96
CA SER A 357 6.74 16.65 -15.27
C SER A 357 5.31 16.08 -15.36
N ARG A 358 5.04 14.96 -14.67
CA ARG A 358 3.68 14.40 -14.58
C ARG A 358 2.72 15.34 -13.87
N PHE A 359 3.10 15.88 -12.72
CA PHE A 359 2.26 16.81 -11.96
C PHE A 359 2.06 18.14 -12.71
N GLN A 360 3.12 18.66 -13.34
CA GLN A 360 3.03 19.85 -14.20
C GLN A 360 2.04 19.62 -15.36
N GLY A 361 2.16 18.50 -16.06
CA GLY A 361 1.27 18.15 -17.18
C GLY A 361 -0.21 18.00 -16.81
N HIS A 362 -0.51 17.70 -15.54
CA HIS A 362 -1.87 17.63 -15.00
C HIS A 362 -2.31 18.91 -14.27
N SER A 363 -1.55 19.97 -14.40
CA SER A 363 -1.86 21.28 -13.80
C SER A 363 -1.94 22.36 -14.86
N SER A 364 -2.95 23.22 -14.79
CA SER A 364 -3.10 24.33 -15.74
C SER A 364 -1.84 25.21 -15.73
N ASN A 365 -1.31 25.50 -16.90
CA ASN A 365 -0.09 26.28 -17.08
C ASN A 365 1.14 25.71 -16.34
N ASN A 366 1.14 24.42 -16.02
CA ASN A 366 2.14 23.72 -15.21
C ASN A 366 2.22 24.19 -13.74
N PHE A 367 1.22 24.90 -13.24
CA PHE A 367 1.19 25.42 -11.87
C PHE A 367 0.67 24.36 -10.90
N ILE A 368 1.57 23.58 -10.30
CA ILE A 368 1.20 22.60 -9.28
C ILE A 368 0.64 23.35 -8.06
N GLY A 369 -0.63 23.09 -7.76
CA GLY A 369 -1.38 23.77 -6.71
C GLY A 369 -2.37 22.85 -6.00
N ASN A 370 -3.45 23.45 -5.47
CA ASN A 370 -4.51 22.75 -4.76
C ASN A 370 -5.30 21.75 -5.65
N ASN A 371 -5.12 21.77 -6.96
CA ASN A 371 -5.65 20.78 -7.89
C ASN A 371 -5.07 19.38 -7.64
N LEU A 372 -3.81 19.29 -7.21
CA LEU A 372 -3.12 18.01 -6.94
C LEU A 372 -2.59 17.89 -5.50
N MET A 373 -2.60 18.97 -4.71
CA MET A 373 -2.02 19.01 -3.37
C MET A 373 -3.08 19.40 -2.33
N THR A 374 -2.96 18.85 -1.10
CA THR A 374 -3.82 19.22 0.04
C THR A 374 -3.30 20.44 0.79
N GLU A 375 -1.99 20.60 0.81
CA GLU A 375 -1.27 21.70 1.46
C GLU A 375 0.13 21.81 0.82
N HIS A 376 1.21 22.06 1.58
CA HIS A 376 2.53 22.38 1.04
C HIS A 376 3.21 21.24 0.26
N VAL A 377 3.10 19.95 0.71
CA VAL A 377 3.81 18.81 0.11
C VAL A 377 3.00 17.52 -0.03
N HIS A 378 1.85 17.41 0.62
CA HIS A 378 1.08 16.18 0.56
C HIS A 378 0.05 16.22 -0.57
N PRO A 379 0.09 15.25 -1.50
CA PRO A 379 -0.86 15.18 -2.59
C PRO A 379 -2.30 14.97 -2.11
N ASN A 380 -3.26 15.48 -2.87
CA ASN A 380 -4.66 15.12 -2.73
C ASN A 380 -4.92 13.75 -3.41
N VAL A 381 -6.17 13.30 -3.43
CA VAL A 381 -6.53 11.99 -3.98
C VAL A 381 -6.03 11.85 -5.43
N ASP A 382 -6.24 12.87 -6.27
CA ASP A 382 -5.81 12.82 -7.68
C ASP A 382 -4.29 12.81 -7.81
N GLY A 383 -3.59 13.57 -6.97
CA GLY A 383 -2.13 13.56 -6.88
C GLY A 383 -1.58 12.20 -6.44
N ILE A 384 -2.23 11.49 -5.50
CA ILE A 384 -1.83 10.15 -5.06
C ILE A 384 -1.96 9.13 -6.19
N PHE A 385 -3.07 9.16 -6.96
CA PHE A 385 -3.22 8.30 -8.13
C PHE A 385 -2.18 8.62 -9.19
N LEU A 386 -1.90 9.89 -9.43
CA LEU A 386 -0.86 10.31 -10.38
C LEU A 386 0.54 9.84 -9.96
N MET A 387 0.85 9.83 -8.64
CA MET A 387 2.09 9.22 -8.13
C MET A 387 2.16 7.73 -8.43
N ALA A 388 1.09 6.99 -8.16
CA ALA A 388 1.04 5.55 -8.47
C ALA A 388 1.22 5.30 -9.95
N ASP A 389 0.60 6.11 -10.82
CA ASP A 389 0.73 6.03 -12.28
C ASP A 389 2.15 6.32 -12.76
N ALA A 390 2.83 7.29 -12.15
CA ALA A 390 4.20 7.64 -12.51
C ALA A 390 5.16 6.48 -12.22
N PHE A 391 5.09 5.89 -11.02
CA PHE A 391 5.88 4.72 -10.66
C PHE A 391 5.52 3.50 -11.54
N TYR A 392 4.23 3.25 -11.76
CA TYR A 392 3.77 2.16 -12.62
C TYR A 392 4.37 2.26 -14.03
N ALA A 393 4.24 3.43 -14.65
CA ALA A 393 4.72 3.66 -16.01
C ALA A 393 6.24 3.45 -16.10
N GLU A 394 7.00 3.86 -15.09
CA GLU A 394 8.45 3.70 -15.08
C GLU A 394 8.88 2.24 -14.84
N ILE A 395 8.17 1.49 -13.98
CA ILE A 395 8.40 0.06 -13.76
C ILE A 395 8.12 -0.72 -15.06
N VAL A 396 7.01 -0.44 -15.74
CA VAL A 396 6.70 -1.06 -17.04
C VAL A 396 7.78 -0.70 -18.06
N ARG A 397 8.15 0.58 -18.18
CA ARG A 397 9.18 1.05 -19.12
C ARG A 397 10.55 0.39 -18.87
N SER A 398 10.87 0.08 -17.63
CA SER A 398 12.15 -0.59 -17.29
C SER A 398 12.24 -2.04 -17.78
N GLY A 399 11.11 -2.68 -18.07
CA GLY A 399 11.04 -4.07 -18.52
C GLY A 399 11.39 -5.14 -17.46
N ILE A 400 11.61 -4.75 -16.19
CA ILE A 400 12.05 -5.70 -15.13
C ILE A 400 11.02 -6.79 -14.82
N LEU A 401 9.73 -6.55 -15.10
CA LEU A 401 8.65 -7.52 -14.94
C LEU A 401 8.24 -8.19 -16.26
N GLY A 402 8.85 -7.78 -17.39
CA GLY A 402 8.42 -8.15 -18.72
C GLY A 402 7.21 -7.32 -19.20
N GLU A 403 6.51 -7.79 -20.21
CA GLU A 403 5.32 -7.12 -20.73
C GLU A 403 4.12 -7.35 -19.83
N PRO A 404 3.32 -6.31 -19.53
CA PRO A 404 2.08 -6.47 -18.78
C PRO A 404 1.03 -7.23 -19.62
N ASP A 405 0.14 -7.93 -18.95
CA ASP A 405 -1.01 -8.58 -19.56
C ASP A 405 -1.88 -7.52 -20.27
N LYS A 406 -2.10 -7.70 -21.57
CA LYS A 406 -2.81 -6.73 -22.43
C LYS A 406 -4.21 -6.38 -21.90
N TYR A 407 -4.90 -7.35 -21.33
CA TYR A 407 -6.31 -7.23 -20.92
C TYR A 407 -6.49 -6.80 -19.46
N ARG A 408 -5.45 -6.99 -18.63
CA ARG A 408 -5.45 -6.64 -17.22
C ARG A 408 -4.61 -5.40 -16.91
N ASN A 409 -4.00 -4.80 -17.93
CA ASN A 409 -3.29 -3.53 -17.82
C ASN A 409 -4.28 -2.37 -17.89
N HIS A 410 -4.97 -2.16 -16.77
CA HIS A 410 -6.02 -1.15 -16.67
C HIS A 410 -5.49 0.28 -16.84
N THR A 411 -6.31 1.13 -17.45
CA THR A 411 -6.01 2.56 -17.60
C THR A 411 -6.00 3.27 -16.23
N PRO A 412 -5.28 4.42 -16.10
CA PRO A 412 -5.33 5.23 -14.87
C PRO A 412 -6.76 5.61 -14.44
N GLY A 413 -7.62 5.98 -15.40
CA GLY A 413 -9.01 6.31 -15.15
C GLY A 413 -9.81 5.14 -14.58
N TYR A 414 -9.62 3.94 -15.12
CA TYR A 414 -10.24 2.74 -14.58
C TYR A 414 -9.81 2.49 -13.12
N VAL A 415 -8.50 2.53 -12.86
CA VAL A 415 -7.97 2.32 -11.49
C VAL A 415 -8.54 3.35 -10.54
N ARG A 416 -8.60 4.63 -10.95
CA ARG A 416 -9.14 5.73 -10.15
C ARG A 416 -10.62 5.52 -9.79
N ASN A 417 -11.44 5.10 -10.75
CA ASN A 417 -12.88 4.93 -10.57
C ASN A 417 -13.23 3.66 -9.75
N ASN A 418 -12.38 2.63 -9.85
CA ASN A 418 -12.62 1.34 -9.18
C ASN A 418 -11.84 1.19 -7.85
N TRP A 419 -11.06 2.17 -7.44
CA TRP A 419 -10.42 2.16 -6.12
C TRP A 419 -11.43 2.52 -5.03
N GLY A 420 -11.59 1.67 -4.06
CA GLY A 420 -12.59 1.86 -3.00
C GLY A 420 -12.19 2.85 -1.92
N TYR A 421 -11.76 4.08 -2.26
CA TYR A 421 -11.70 5.13 -1.25
C TYR A 421 -13.11 5.64 -0.92
N THR A 422 -13.31 6.06 0.32
CA THR A 422 -14.64 6.36 0.84
C THR A 422 -14.75 7.82 1.28
N ALA A 423 -15.98 8.27 1.51
CA ALA A 423 -16.22 9.61 2.05
C ALA A 423 -15.60 9.77 3.46
N LEU A 424 -15.44 8.67 4.21
CA LEU A 424 -14.72 8.70 5.49
C LEU A 424 -13.25 9.08 5.31
N ASP A 425 -12.57 8.54 4.29
CA ASP A 425 -11.17 8.91 3.97
C ASP A 425 -11.04 10.40 3.70
N THR A 426 -11.96 10.96 2.89
CA THR A 426 -11.95 12.37 2.51
C THR A 426 -12.18 13.30 3.71
N LEU A 427 -13.18 12.98 4.55
CA LEU A 427 -13.48 13.76 5.74
C LEU A 427 -12.36 13.69 6.77
N LEU A 428 -11.79 12.50 7.00
CA LEU A 428 -10.67 12.33 7.92
C LEU A 428 -9.45 13.14 7.45
N ALA A 429 -9.13 13.07 6.16
CA ALA A 429 -8.04 13.86 5.58
C ALA A 429 -8.30 15.37 5.73
N HIS A 430 -9.54 15.80 5.46
CA HIS A 430 -9.93 17.21 5.68
C HIS A 430 -9.66 17.63 7.13
N HIS A 431 -10.13 16.87 8.11
CA HIS A 431 -9.91 17.20 9.52
C HIS A 431 -8.43 17.22 9.91
N ARG A 432 -7.64 16.26 9.42
CA ARG A 432 -6.18 16.22 9.67
C ARG A 432 -5.49 17.46 9.11
N VAL A 433 -5.84 17.87 7.89
CA VAL A 433 -5.26 19.07 7.25
C VAL A 433 -5.72 20.34 7.95
N GLN A 434 -7.01 20.45 8.33
CA GLN A 434 -7.50 21.60 9.08
C GLN A 434 -6.85 21.72 10.46
N ASN A 435 -6.64 20.60 11.14
CA ASN A 435 -5.89 20.57 12.39
C ASN A 435 -4.43 20.99 12.19
N LEU A 436 -3.76 20.49 11.13
CA LEU A 436 -2.38 20.86 10.79
C LEU A 436 -2.24 22.36 10.53
N LYS A 437 -3.15 22.94 9.73
CA LYS A 437 -3.12 24.34 9.33
C LYS A 437 -3.36 25.35 10.48
N ARG A 438 -3.70 24.87 11.68
CA ARG A 438 -3.85 25.73 12.87
C ARG A 438 -2.59 25.89 13.69
N PHE A 439 -1.53 25.21 13.34
CA PHE A 439 -0.26 25.26 14.05
C PHE A 439 0.84 25.83 13.15
N TRP A 440 1.92 26.24 13.80
CA TRP A 440 3.13 26.62 13.08
C TRP A 440 3.54 25.48 12.11
N PRO A 441 3.99 25.76 10.89
CA PRO A 441 4.29 27.09 10.29
C PRO A 441 3.10 27.75 9.58
N PHE A 442 1.93 27.15 9.52
CA PHE A 442 0.77 27.76 8.84
C PHE A 442 0.22 28.98 9.58
N VAL A 443 0.40 29.04 10.88
CA VAL A 443 0.05 30.17 11.76
C VAL A 443 1.29 30.54 12.56
N MET A 444 1.78 31.78 12.40
CA MET A 444 3.00 32.26 13.06
C MET A 444 2.80 32.58 14.52
N GLU A 445 1.67 33.19 14.88
CA GLU A 445 1.28 33.49 16.23
C GLU A 445 0.16 32.53 16.67
N GLU A 446 0.48 31.67 17.62
CA GLU A 446 -0.54 30.82 18.21
C GLU A 446 -1.44 31.67 19.11
N THR A 447 -2.69 31.81 18.75
CA THR A 447 -3.72 32.29 19.69
C THR A 447 -3.94 31.20 20.72
N GLU A 448 -3.49 31.42 21.95
CA GLU A 448 -3.73 30.54 23.06
C GLU A 448 -5.22 30.20 23.17
N GLY A 449 -5.56 28.93 23.19
CA GLY A 449 -6.81 28.45 23.75
C GLY A 449 -7.77 27.69 22.87
N PHE A 450 -7.64 27.65 21.53
CA PHE A 450 -8.65 26.95 20.71
C PHE A 450 -8.03 25.94 19.73
N SER A 451 -7.80 24.73 20.21
CA SER A 451 -7.45 23.62 19.30
C SER A 451 -8.62 23.32 18.34
N TYR A 452 -8.34 22.89 17.13
CA TYR A 452 -9.37 22.45 16.17
C TYR A 452 -10.34 21.46 16.83
N ARG A 453 -9.81 20.56 17.67
CA ARG A 453 -10.56 19.54 18.42
C ARG A 453 -11.62 20.13 19.35
N SER A 454 -11.41 21.34 19.90
CA SER A 454 -12.34 21.96 20.86
C SER A 454 -13.43 22.80 20.19
N ILE A 455 -13.16 23.36 19.03
CA ILE A 455 -14.07 24.32 18.38
C ILE A 455 -14.91 23.70 17.26
N TYR A 456 -14.41 22.65 16.59
CA TYR A 456 -15.14 22.04 15.49
C TYR A 456 -16.42 21.36 15.98
N ARG A 457 -17.48 21.51 15.21
CA ARG A 457 -18.79 20.88 15.45
C ARG A 457 -19.17 20.10 14.20
N PRO A 458 -19.24 18.76 14.27
CA PRO A 458 -19.63 17.91 13.14
C PRO A 458 -21.02 18.24 12.62
N THR A 459 -21.18 18.20 11.29
CA THR A 459 -22.41 18.54 10.59
C THR A 459 -23.25 17.34 10.18
N SER A 460 -22.67 16.13 10.23
CA SER A 460 -23.33 14.87 9.90
C SER A 460 -22.80 13.71 10.75
N TYR A 461 -23.48 12.56 10.71
CA TYR A 461 -23.00 11.36 11.40
C TYR A 461 -21.62 10.91 10.88
N LEU A 462 -21.43 10.90 9.56
CA LEU A 462 -20.16 10.49 8.95
C LEU A 462 -19.02 11.45 9.33
N ASP A 463 -19.32 12.75 9.32
CA ASP A 463 -18.42 13.82 9.76
C ASP A 463 -18.05 13.66 11.26
N SER A 464 -19.04 13.30 12.09
CA SER A 464 -18.81 12.99 13.50
C SER A 464 -17.89 11.79 13.69
N LEU A 465 -18.04 10.73 12.91
CA LEU A 465 -17.15 9.57 12.94
C LEU A 465 -15.72 9.94 12.51
N ALA A 466 -15.56 10.65 11.40
CA ALA A 466 -14.25 11.11 10.94
C ALA A 466 -13.56 11.99 11.99
N PHE A 467 -14.32 12.90 12.60
CA PHE A 467 -13.81 13.80 13.63
C PHE A 467 -13.45 13.06 14.92
N SER A 468 -14.18 12.00 15.31
CA SER A 468 -13.91 11.21 16.50
C SER A 468 -12.51 10.59 16.49
N VAL A 469 -12.00 10.16 15.32
CA VAL A 469 -10.63 9.64 15.13
C VAL A 469 -9.57 10.71 15.47
N ILE A 470 -9.86 11.98 15.15
CA ILE A 470 -8.94 13.10 15.47
C ILE A 470 -9.05 13.49 16.97
N ARG A 471 -10.25 13.42 17.52
CA ARG A 471 -10.54 13.85 18.88
C ARG A 471 -10.02 12.86 19.92
N SER A 472 -10.10 11.57 19.63
CA SER A 472 -9.77 10.49 20.56
C SER A 472 -8.60 9.68 20.01
N PRO A 473 -7.36 9.91 20.48
CA PRO A 473 -6.18 9.21 19.97
C PRO A 473 -6.23 7.68 20.10
N ASP A 474 -6.99 7.18 21.09
CA ASP A 474 -7.14 5.74 21.35
C ASP A 474 -8.15 5.07 20.42
N LEU A 475 -8.93 5.85 19.66
CA LEU A 475 -9.92 5.31 18.74
C LEU A 475 -9.24 4.90 17.42
N MET A 476 -9.26 3.60 17.14
CA MET A 476 -8.68 3.08 15.91
C MET A 476 -9.60 3.36 14.71
N LEU A 477 -9.04 3.88 13.62
CA LEU A 477 -9.79 4.08 12.37
C LEU A 477 -10.42 2.78 11.85
N ALA A 478 -9.78 1.64 12.08
CA ALA A 478 -10.31 0.34 11.70
C ALA A 478 -11.65 0.04 12.39
N ASP A 479 -11.78 0.33 13.69
CA ASP A 479 -13.02 0.10 14.44
C ASP A 479 -14.15 1.02 13.94
N VAL A 480 -13.82 2.27 13.64
CA VAL A 480 -14.77 3.24 13.05
C VAL A 480 -15.28 2.77 11.69
N ARG A 481 -14.41 2.20 10.85
CA ARG A 481 -14.81 1.63 9.55
C ARG A 481 -15.73 0.42 9.71
N VAL A 482 -15.42 -0.48 10.64
CA VAL A 482 -16.28 -1.65 10.93
C VAL A 482 -17.67 -1.19 11.41
N GLU A 483 -17.72 -0.20 12.31
CA GLU A 483 -19.00 0.36 12.79
C GLU A 483 -19.80 0.96 11.61
N LEU A 484 -19.16 1.75 10.76
CA LEU A 484 -19.77 2.38 9.60
C LEU A 484 -20.27 1.33 8.58
N ALA A 485 -19.43 0.33 8.28
CA ALA A 485 -19.79 -0.75 7.37
C ALA A 485 -21.04 -1.51 7.86
N ARG A 486 -21.07 -1.91 9.14
CA ARG A 486 -22.23 -2.58 9.76
C ARG A 486 -23.50 -1.71 9.72
N ARG A 487 -23.34 -0.40 9.86
CA ARG A 487 -24.47 0.53 9.72
C ARG A 487 -25.01 0.56 8.29
N TYR A 488 -24.11 0.57 7.29
CA TYR A 488 -24.50 0.48 5.88
C TYR A 488 -25.18 -0.85 5.56
N GLU A 489 -24.67 -1.98 6.07
CA GLU A 489 -25.35 -3.29 5.91
C GLU A 489 -26.78 -3.27 6.46
N LYS A 490 -26.95 -2.80 7.71
CA LYS A 490 -28.28 -2.69 8.33
C LYS A 490 -29.27 -1.80 7.56
N SER A 491 -28.76 -0.82 6.82
CA SER A 491 -29.57 0.07 5.99
C SER A 491 -29.69 -0.36 4.53
N GLY A 492 -29.18 -1.57 4.17
CA GLY A 492 -29.23 -2.11 2.82
C GLY A 492 -28.26 -1.45 1.83
N GLN A 493 -27.34 -0.58 2.29
CA GLN A 493 -26.35 0.10 1.46
C GLN A 493 -25.10 -0.77 1.27
N ILE A 494 -25.27 -1.97 0.70
CA ILE A 494 -24.24 -3.02 0.68
C ILE A 494 -22.99 -2.63 -0.07
N VAL A 495 -23.10 -1.87 -1.16
CA VAL A 495 -21.92 -1.34 -1.89
C VAL A 495 -21.07 -0.45 -0.97
N LYS A 496 -21.69 0.42 -0.19
CA LYS A 496 -20.95 1.28 0.74
C LYS A 496 -20.31 0.47 1.86
N ALA A 497 -21.03 -0.53 2.39
CA ALA A 497 -20.47 -1.45 3.38
C ALA A 497 -19.23 -2.18 2.82
N TYR A 498 -19.36 -2.76 1.63
CA TYR A 498 -18.25 -3.41 0.93
C TYR A 498 -17.04 -2.48 0.77
N ARG A 499 -17.26 -1.22 0.35
CA ARG A 499 -16.17 -0.25 0.20
C ARG A 499 -15.43 0.04 1.50
N GLU A 500 -16.10 0.11 2.64
CA GLU A 500 -15.43 0.27 3.93
C GLU A 500 -14.63 -0.99 4.32
N TYR A 501 -15.17 -2.20 4.09
CA TYR A 501 -14.41 -3.45 4.30
C TYR A 501 -13.23 -3.58 3.33
N GLU A 502 -13.39 -3.20 2.07
CA GLU A 502 -12.32 -3.17 1.08
C GLU A 502 -11.20 -2.21 1.50
N ALA A 503 -11.55 -1.04 2.04
CA ALA A 503 -10.57 -0.12 2.61
C ALA A 503 -9.81 -0.75 3.80
N LEU A 504 -10.50 -1.53 4.66
CA LEU A 504 -9.86 -2.28 5.74
C LEU A 504 -8.88 -3.34 5.22
N LEU A 505 -9.20 -4.04 4.13
CA LEU A 505 -8.29 -5.00 3.50
C LEU A 505 -7.00 -4.33 3.01
N ARG A 506 -7.10 -3.12 2.45
CA ARG A 506 -5.92 -2.36 2.01
C ARG A 506 -5.11 -1.82 3.18
N MET A 507 -5.77 -1.48 4.28
CA MET A 507 -5.09 -1.03 5.50
C MET A 507 -4.36 -2.17 6.21
N ASN A 508 -4.98 -3.35 6.27
CA ASN A 508 -4.50 -4.51 7.01
C ASN A 508 -4.77 -5.81 6.23
N PRO A 509 -3.95 -6.13 5.22
CA PRO A 509 -4.21 -7.22 4.26
C PRO A 509 -4.00 -8.64 4.82
N TYR A 510 -3.74 -8.77 6.12
CA TYR A 510 -3.48 -10.05 6.80
C TYR A 510 -4.54 -10.40 7.87
N ILE A 511 -5.62 -9.63 7.96
CA ILE A 511 -6.69 -9.88 8.95
C ILE A 511 -7.81 -10.68 8.29
N ALA A 512 -7.93 -11.95 8.65
CA ALA A 512 -8.88 -12.89 8.05
C ALA A 512 -10.34 -12.42 8.11
N VAL A 513 -10.77 -11.82 9.23
CA VAL A 513 -12.16 -11.36 9.38
C VAL A 513 -12.53 -10.29 8.37
N ASN A 514 -11.61 -9.39 8.02
CA ASN A 514 -11.89 -8.34 7.03
C ASN A 514 -12.23 -8.93 5.66
N TYR A 515 -11.52 -10.02 5.26
CA TYR A 515 -11.82 -10.74 4.03
C TYR A 515 -13.20 -11.41 4.09
N ARG A 516 -13.56 -12.02 5.23
CA ARG A 516 -14.85 -12.68 5.40
C ARG A 516 -16.01 -11.70 5.35
N ASP A 517 -15.87 -10.53 5.97
CA ASP A 517 -16.90 -9.48 5.99
C ASP A 517 -17.08 -8.88 4.58
N ALA A 518 -15.97 -8.54 3.90
CA ALA A 518 -16.01 -8.08 2.51
C ALA A 518 -16.64 -9.14 1.58
N ALA A 519 -16.24 -10.42 1.71
CA ALA A 519 -16.79 -11.52 0.93
C ALA A 519 -18.29 -11.71 1.19
N THR A 520 -18.75 -11.48 2.41
CA THR A 520 -20.18 -11.56 2.76
C THR A 520 -20.98 -10.47 2.06
N CYS A 521 -20.47 -9.24 1.98
CA CYS A 521 -21.05 -8.18 1.18
C CYS A 521 -21.10 -8.56 -0.32
N LEU A 522 -20.01 -9.13 -0.84
CA LEU A 522 -19.93 -9.58 -2.23
C LEU A 522 -20.96 -10.68 -2.57
N LEU A 523 -21.25 -11.59 -1.63
CA LEU A 523 -22.35 -12.54 -1.80
C LEU A 523 -23.70 -11.84 -1.97
N GLN A 524 -23.96 -10.80 -1.18
CA GLN A 524 -25.19 -10.01 -1.30
C GLN A 524 -25.23 -9.19 -2.60
N LEU A 525 -24.07 -8.83 -3.14
CA LEU A 525 -23.90 -8.18 -4.44
C LEU A 525 -23.89 -9.17 -5.61
N SER A 526 -23.96 -10.48 -5.31
CA SER A 526 -23.91 -11.59 -6.27
C SER A 526 -22.60 -11.70 -7.05
N ASP A 527 -21.51 -11.09 -6.54
CA ASP A 527 -20.17 -11.28 -7.07
C ASP A 527 -19.50 -12.50 -6.43
N LEU A 528 -19.96 -13.67 -6.89
CA LEU A 528 -19.52 -14.95 -6.31
C LEU A 528 -18.02 -15.20 -6.46
N PRO A 529 -17.37 -14.87 -7.59
CA PRO A 529 -15.95 -15.17 -7.73
C PRO A 529 -15.04 -14.27 -6.91
N LEU A 530 -15.33 -12.99 -6.78
CA LEU A 530 -14.57 -12.12 -5.90
C LEU A 530 -14.82 -12.52 -4.43
N ALA A 531 -16.06 -12.92 -4.08
CA ALA A 531 -16.38 -13.51 -2.78
C ALA A 531 -15.56 -14.79 -2.54
N LEU A 532 -15.50 -15.71 -3.53
CA LEU A 532 -14.69 -16.93 -3.46
C LEU A 532 -13.20 -16.62 -3.23
N LYS A 533 -12.65 -15.67 -4.01
CA LYS A 533 -11.27 -15.20 -3.86
C LYS A 533 -11.01 -14.72 -2.43
N TYR A 534 -11.90 -13.91 -1.88
CA TYR A 534 -11.72 -13.33 -0.54
C TYR A 534 -11.92 -14.35 0.58
N PHE A 535 -12.91 -15.24 0.50
CA PHE A 535 -13.02 -16.33 1.46
C PHE A 535 -11.81 -17.26 1.43
N THR A 536 -11.32 -17.61 0.23
CA THR A 536 -10.12 -18.42 0.08
C THR A 536 -8.90 -17.72 0.68
N LYS A 537 -8.74 -16.41 0.42
CA LYS A 537 -7.65 -15.61 1.01
C LYS A 537 -7.73 -15.57 2.52
N SER A 538 -8.93 -15.51 3.11
CA SER A 538 -9.09 -15.56 4.57
C SER A 538 -8.54 -16.84 5.21
N LEU A 539 -8.61 -17.97 4.49
CA LEU A 539 -8.12 -19.26 4.98
C LEU A 539 -6.58 -19.38 4.98
N GLU A 540 -5.88 -18.49 4.28
CA GLU A 540 -4.41 -18.42 4.37
C GLU A 540 -3.95 -17.90 5.74
N PHE A 541 -4.81 -17.14 6.41
CA PHE A 541 -4.53 -16.49 7.70
C PHE A 541 -5.18 -17.20 8.88
N GLU A 542 -6.38 -17.79 8.68
CA GLU A 542 -7.14 -18.40 9.77
C GLU A 542 -8.09 -19.49 9.22
N GLU A 543 -8.00 -20.70 9.77
CA GLU A 543 -8.99 -21.73 9.48
C GLU A 543 -10.38 -21.33 10.03
N SER A 544 -11.41 -21.49 9.19
CA SER A 544 -12.77 -21.05 9.54
C SER A 544 -13.83 -21.96 8.95
N PHE A 545 -14.68 -22.51 9.82
CA PHE A 545 -15.90 -23.20 9.42
C PHE A 545 -16.72 -22.34 8.45
N PHE A 546 -16.98 -21.08 8.83
CA PHE A 546 -17.79 -20.15 8.04
C PHE A 546 -17.22 -19.96 6.62
N ALA A 547 -15.92 -19.71 6.51
CA ALA A 547 -15.28 -19.51 5.20
C ALA A 547 -15.35 -20.79 4.34
N CYS A 548 -15.01 -21.97 4.91
CA CYS A 548 -15.09 -23.24 4.18
C CYS A 548 -16.53 -23.54 3.70
N PHE A 549 -17.52 -23.29 4.54
CA PHE A 549 -18.93 -23.50 4.20
C PHE A 549 -19.37 -22.58 3.06
N ARG A 550 -19.04 -21.28 3.13
CA ARG A 550 -19.35 -20.31 2.06
C ARG A 550 -18.63 -20.61 0.75
N ILE A 551 -17.36 -21.00 0.79
CA ILE A 551 -16.63 -21.46 -0.40
C ILE A 551 -17.34 -22.66 -1.05
N ALA A 552 -17.76 -23.63 -0.23
CA ALA A 552 -18.45 -24.80 -0.74
C ALA A 552 -19.82 -24.43 -1.38
N GLU A 553 -20.59 -23.52 -0.77
CA GLU A 553 -21.83 -23.02 -1.35
C GLU A 553 -21.59 -22.30 -2.69
N ILE A 554 -20.55 -21.47 -2.78
CA ILE A 554 -20.18 -20.79 -4.02
C ILE A 554 -19.84 -21.82 -5.10
N TYR A 555 -18.99 -22.80 -4.83
CA TYR A 555 -18.67 -23.85 -5.80
C TYR A 555 -19.90 -24.67 -6.21
N LEU A 556 -20.81 -24.95 -5.26
CA LEU A 556 -22.07 -25.64 -5.57
C LEU A 556 -22.92 -24.82 -6.55
N ILE A 557 -23.03 -23.51 -6.33
CA ILE A 557 -23.76 -22.60 -7.23
C ILE A 557 -23.10 -22.49 -8.59
N MET A 558 -21.76 -22.47 -8.63
CA MET A 558 -20.97 -22.40 -9.88
C MET A 558 -20.94 -23.72 -10.65
N GLY A 559 -21.44 -24.82 -10.07
CA GLY A 559 -21.46 -26.15 -10.70
C GLY A 559 -20.16 -26.94 -10.55
N ASP A 560 -19.18 -26.42 -9.81
CA ASP A 560 -17.97 -27.19 -9.46
C ASP A 560 -18.21 -28.08 -8.24
N TYR A 561 -18.97 -29.15 -8.47
CA TYR A 561 -19.41 -30.05 -7.40
C TYR A 561 -18.27 -30.76 -6.70
N ASN A 562 -17.17 -31.04 -7.38
CA ASN A 562 -16.01 -31.69 -6.76
C ASN A 562 -15.33 -30.77 -5.73
N ASN A 563 -15.11 -29.51 -6.04
CA ASN A 563 -14.61 -28.57 -5.07
C ASN A 563 -15.65 -28.24 -3.98
N ALA A 564 -16.94 -28.20 -4.31
CA ALA A 564 -18.00 -28.07 -3.32
C ALA A 564 -17.94 -29.18 -2.27
N ILE A 565 -17.83 -30.46 -2.69
CA ILE A 565 -17.69 -31.61 -1.81
C ILE A 565 -16.47 -31.45 -0.91
N ARG A 566 -15.30 -31.19 -1.49
CA ARG A 566 -14.05 -31.01 -0.74
C ARG A 566 -14.16 -29.96 0.36
N TYR A 567 -14.77 -28.82 0.06
CA TYR A 567 -14.91 -27.75 1.04
C TYR A 567 -16.05 -27.99 2.03
N PHE A 568 -17.14 -28.69 1.68
CA PHE A 568 -18.14 -29.13 2.65
C PHE A 568 -17.57 -30.17 3.63
N GLU A 569 -16.70 -31.09 3.18
CA GLU A 569 -16.01 -32.02 4.06
C GLU A 569 -15.10 -31.29 5.07
N LYS A 570 -14.34 -30.27 4.60
CA LYS A 570 -13.57 -29.40 5.50
C LYS A 570 -14.47 -28.64 6.48
N ALA A 571 -15.57 -28.10 5.97
CA ALA A 571 -16.55 -27.38 6.79
C ALA A 571 -17.17 -28.31 7.84
N PHE A 572 -17.49 -29.56 7.50
CA PHE A 572 -18.03 -30.54 8.44
C PHE A 572 -17.07 -30.84 9.60
N TYR A 573 -15.78 -30.98 9.28
CA TYR A 573 -14.74 -31.19 10.30
C TYR A 573 -14.63 -30.00 11.28
N LEU A 574 -14.74 -28.78 10.80
CA LEU A 574 -14.63 -27.56 11.59
C LEU A 574 -15.98 -27.12 12.21
N ALA A 575 -17.09 -27.77 11.85
CA ALA A 575 -18.44 -27.32 12.22
C ALA A 575 -18.71 -27.55 13.70
N PRO A 576 -19.35 -26.57 14.39
CA PRO A 576 -20.04 -26.80 15.64
C PRO A 576 -21.14 -27.88 15.45
N GLU A 577 -21.46 -28.64 16.52
CA GLU A 577 -22.41 -29.76 16.44
C GLU A 577 -23.79 -29.36 15.86
N GLU A 578 -24.30 -28.16 16.23
CA GLU A 578 -25.56 -27.62 15.73
C GLU A 578 -25.55 -27.37 14.22
N ASN A 579 -24.40 -27.18 13.60
CA ASN A 579 -24.27 -26.93 12.17
C ASN A 579 -24.01 -28.17 11.33
N LYS A 580 -23.59 -29.28 11.93
CA LYS A 580 -23.20 -30.50 11.20
C LYS A 580 -24.30 -31.06 10.31
N ILE A 581 -25.54 -31.08 10.78
CA ILE A 581 -26.69 -31.56 10.00
C ILE A 581 -26.91 -30.70 8.72
N ASN A 582 -26.76 -29.39 8.84
CA ASN A 582 -26.90 -28.50 7.68
C ASN A 582 -25.77 -28.76 6.66
N VAL A 583 -24.54 -28.90 7.14
CA VAL A 583 -23.38 -29.24 6.27
C VAL A 583 -23.59 -30.58 5.60
N THR A 584 -24.02 -31.61 6.33
CA THR A 584 -24.33 -32.96 5.78
C THR A 584 -25.39 -32.86 4.68
N GLY A 585 -26.44 -32.07 4.87
CA GLY A 585 -27.47 -31.85 3.85
C GLY A 585 -26.95 -31.19 2.57
N LYS A 586 -26.09 -30.19 2.71
CA LYS A 586 -25.44 -29.53 1.56
C LYS A 586 -24.39 -30.45 0.88
N LEU A 587 -23.63 -31.21 1.64
CA LEU A 587 -22.69 -32.20 1.13
C LEU A 587 -23.43 -33.31 0.34
N TYR A 588 -24.57 -33.81 0.88
CA TYR A 588 -25.43 -34.73 0.18
C TYR A 588 -25.86 -34.18 -1.19
N MET A 589 -26.36 -32.94 -1.23
CA MET A 589 -26.76 -32.26 -2.46
C MET A 589 -25.58 -32.20 -3.46
N ALA A 590 -24.41 -31.81 -3.03
CA ALA A 590 -23.23 -31.75 -3.87
C ALA A 590 -22.84 -33.14 -4.43
N CYS A 591 -22.92 -34.21 -3.62
CA CYS A 591 -22.67 -35.59 -4.05
C CYS A 591 -23.68 -36.06 -5.10
N VAL A 592 -24.98 -35.74 -4.93
CA VAL A 592 -26.02 -36.07 -5.92
C VAL A 592 -25.74 -35.38 -7.27
N TYR A 593 -25.45 -34.09 -7.25
CA TYR A 593 -25.13 -33.36 -8.50
C TYR A 593 -23.84 -33.83 -9.15
N ALA A 594 -22.85 -34.28 -8.35
CA ALA A 594 -21.60 -34.84 -8.85
C ALA A 594 -21.73 -36.31 -9.34
N GLY A 595 -22.89 -36.96 -9.21
CA GLY A 595 -23.11 -38.36 -9.54
C GLY A 595 -22.38 -39.35 -8.61
N LYS A 596 -21.96 -38.91 -7.40
CA LYS A 596 -21.29 -39.78 -6.39
C LYS A 596 -22.31 -40.55 -5.58
N THR A 597 -22.97 -41.54 -6.21
CA THR A 597 -24.12 -42.26 -5.69
C THR A 597 -23.84 -42.95 -4.35
N GLU A 598 -22.72 -43.64 -4.20
CA GLU A 598 -22.40 -44.37 -2.94
C GLU A 598 -22.23 -43.41 -1.75
N GLN A 599 -21.55 -42.29 -1.97
CA GLN A 599 -21.35 -41.28 -0.92
C GLN A 599 -22.70 -40.58 -0.58
N ALA A 600 -23.52 -40.29 -1.58
CA ALA A 600 -24.84 -39.73 -1.39
C ALA A 600 -25.76 -40.65 -0.59
N GLU A 601 -25.77 -41.96 -0.87
CA GLU A 601 -26.58 -42.93 -0.11
C GLU A 601 -26.16 -43.04 1.36
N LYS A 602 -24.86 -43.00 1.68
CA LYS A 602 -24.37 -42.95 3.06
C LYS A 602 -24.85 -41.72 3.81
N LEU A 603 -24.73 -40.55 3.18
CA LEU A 603 -25.19 -39.27 3.77
C LEU A 603 -26.73 -39.23 3.91
N ALA A 604 -27.48 -39.79 2.95
CA ALA A 604 -28.93 -39.90 3.03
C ALA A 604 -29.38 -40.81 4.20
N ALA A 605 -28.69 -41.91 4.43
CA ALA A 605 -28.96 -42.81 5.58
C ALA A 605 -28.73 -42.09 6.92
N GLU A 606 -27.66 -41.28 7.01
CA GLU A 606 -27.35 -40.47 8.18
C GLU A 606 -28.45 -39.41 8.42
N LEU A 607 -28.85 -38.67 7.39
CA LEU A 607 -29.91 -37.64 7.47
C LEU A 607 -31.26 -38.23 7.88
N ARG A 608 -31.62 -39.43 7.42
CA ARG A 608 -32.85 -40.16 7.86
C ARG A 608 -32.75 -40.55 9.33
N ARG A 609 -31.60 -40.96 9.82
CA ARG A 609 -31.40 -41.37 11.21
C ARG A 609 -31.63 -40.26 12.21
N VAL A 610 -31.31 -39.02 11.83
CA VAL A 610 -31.44 -37.80 12.67
C VAL A 610 -32.71 -36.98 12.36
N ASP A 611 -33.68 -37.60 11.71
CA ASP A 611 -34.96 -36.98 11.30
C ASP A 611 -34.80 -35.70 10.45
N ALA A 612 -33.76 -35.68 9.62
CA ALA A 612 -33.43 -34.54 8.76
C ALA A 612 -33.73 -34.84 7.27
N ALA A 613 -34.80 -35.66 7.00
CA ALA A 613 -35.17 -36.05 5.65
C ALA A 613 -35.53 -34.86 4.72
N ARG A 614 -35.80 -33.68 5.29
CA ARG A 614 -36.03 -32.45 4.52
C ARG A 614 -34.86 -32.08 3.60
N TYR A 615 -33.64 -32.49 3.93
CA TYR A 615 -32.46 -32.25 3.11
C TYR A 615 -32.33 -33.20 1.91
N LEU A 616 -33.16 -34.25 1.86
CA LEU A 616 -33.20 -35.21 0.74
C LEU A 616 -33.98 -34.72 -0.45
N ASN A 617 -34.78 -33.67 -0.27
CA ASN A 617 -35.55 -33.06 -1.34
C ASN A 617 -34.64 -32.07 -2.11
N ILE A 618 -34.01 -32.56 -3.16
CA ILE A 618 -33.08 -31.77 -3.99
C ILE A 618 -33.91 -31.18 -5.15
N PRO A 619 -33.79 -29.86 -5.39
CA PRO A 619 -34.42 -29.25 -6.55
C PRO A 619 -33.95 -29.90 -7.84
N PRO A 620 -34.84 -30.22 -8.81
CA PRO A 620 -34.38 -30.68 -10.12
C PRO A 620 -33.68 -29.55 -10.87
N GLY A 621 -32.52 -29.85 -11.45
CA GLY A 621 -31.76 -28.94 -12.31
C GLY A 621 -30.47 -28.45 -11.70
N GLN A 622 -29.53 -28.13 -12.57
CA GLN A 622 -28.26 -27.53 -12.19
C GLN A 622 -28.50 -26.12 -11.62
N TYR A 623 -27.84 -25.77 -10.52
CA TYR A 623 -27.71 -24.38 -10.12
C TYR A 623 -26.90 -23.66 -11.21
N VAL A 624 -27.56 -22.86 -12.05
CA VAL A 624 -26.91 -22.14 -13.13
C VAL A 624 -26.58 -20.73 -12.64
N PHE A 625 -25.31 -20.45 -12.62
CA PHE A 625 -24.73 -19.16 -12.23
C PHE A 625 -25.25 -17.95 -13.02
N ASN A 626 -25.84 -18.17 -14.19
CA ASN A 626 -26.08 -17.20 -15.27
C ASN A 626 -27.04 -16.05 -14.97
N ASN A 627 -27.68 -15.98 -13.80
CA ASN A 627 -28.75 -15.01 -13.55
C ASN A 627 -28.55 -14.10 -12.32
N TYR A 628 -27.35 -14.11 -11.74
CA TYR A 628 -27.09 -13.23 -10.60
C TYR A 628 -26.76 -11.82 -11.07
N VAL A 629 -27.68 -10.89 -10.83
CA VAL A 629 -27.48 -9.47 -11.08
C VAL A 629 -27.34 -8.76 -9.72
N PRO A 630 -26.29 -7.95 -9.52
CA PRO A 630 -26.12 -7.20 -8.29
C PRO A 630 -27.33 -6.33 -7.98
N PHE A 631 -27.83 -6.39 -6.77
CA PHE A 631 -29.06 -5.70 -6.36
C PHE A 631 -29.05 -4.19 -6.69
N GLN A 632 -27.89 -3.51 -6.47
CA GLN A 632 -27.76 -2.07 -6.68
C GLN A 632 -27.76 -1.64 -8.15
N THR A 633 -27.38 -2.52 -9.06
CA THR A 633 -27.33 -2.26 -10.51
C THR A 633 -28.35 -3.09 -11.28
N GLY A 634 -29.14 -3.90 -10.57
CA GLY A 634 -30.07 -4.87 -11.16
C GLY A 634 -31.09 -4.27 -12.12
N ALA A 635 -31.63 -3.09 -11.79
CA ALA A 635 -32.59 -2.41 -12.65
C ALA A 635 -31.97 -2.01 -14.00
N GLN A 636 -30.75 -1.44 -13.99
CA GLN A 636 -30.04 -1.01 -15.19
C GLN A 636 -29.63 -2.20 -16.05
N VAL A 637 -29.04 -3.23 -15.43
CA VAL A 637 -28.59 -4.45 -16.13
C VAL A 637 -29.77 -5.22 -16.74
N ASN A 638 -30.91 -5.34 -16.02
CA ASN A 638 -32.11 -5.99 -16.55
C ASN A 638 -32.72 -5.21 -17.72
N LYS A 639 -32.79 -3.87 -17.62
CA LYS A 639 -33.25 -3.03 -18.72
C LYS A 639 -32.33 -3.11 -19.92
N ALA A 640 -31.02 -3.10 -19.72
CA ALA A 640 -30.06 -3.29 -20.79
C ALA A 640 -30.26 -4.65 -21.49
N ARG A 641 -30.47 -5.71 -20.73
CA ARG A 641 -30.77 -7.05 -21.30
C ARG A 641 -32.04 -7.09 -22.15
N GLU A 642 -33.06 -6.34 -21.78
CA GLU A 642 -34.27 -6.19 -22.61
C GLU A 642 -33.97 -5.44 -23.90
N LEU A 643 -33.24 -4.31 -23.82
CA LEU A 643 -32.84 -3.54 -24.99
C LEU A 643 -31.96 -4.36 -25.95
N MET A 644 -31.08 -5.20 -25.42
CA MET A 644 -30.27 -6.13 -26.22
C MET A 644 -31.12 -7.15 -26.99
N LYS A 645 -32.25 -7.60 -26.43
CA LYS A 645 -33.21 -8.50 -27.12
C LYS A 645 -33.92 -7.78 -28.26
N ASP A 646 -34.16 -6.48 -28.10
CA ASP A 646 -34.83 -5.63 -29.09
C ASP A 646 -33.83 -5.07 -30.13
N GLY A 647 -32.55 -5.40 -30.02
CA GLY A 647 -31.48 -4.93 -30.93
C GLY A 647 -30.99 -3.51 -30.66
N ASN A 648 -31.39 -2.90 -29.55
CA ASN A 648 -30.99 -1.54 -29.14
C ASN A 648 -29.66 -1.55 -28.37
N ASP A 649 -28.61 -2.05 -29.02
CA ASP A 649 -27.31 -2.29 -28.37
C ASP A 649 -26.59 -1.02 -27.90
N GLU A 650 -26.83 0.15 -28.50
CA GLU A 650 -26.20 1.42 -28.07
C GLU A 650 -26.77 1.91 -26.73
N GLU A 651 -28.10 1.89 -26.60
CA GLU A 651 -28.75 2.28 -25.36
C GLU A 651 -28.45 1.27 -24.23
N ALA A 652 -28.38 -0.02 -24.56
CA ALA A 652 -28.00 -1.07 -23.64
C ALA A 652 -26.56 -0.87 -23.13
N LEU A 653 -25.63 -0.56 -24.03
CA LEU A 653 -24.23 -0.30 -23.69
C LEU A 653 -24.10 0.88 -22.71
N ALA A 654 -24.76 2.01 -22.99
CA ALA A 654 -24.73 3.18 -22.11
C ALA A 654 -25.27 2.86 -20.69
N LEU A 655 -26.34 2.04 -20.59
CA LEU A 655 -26.88 1.61 -19.28
C LEU A 655 -25.92 0.67 -18.54
N LEU A 656 -25.25 -0.23 -19.26
CA LEU A 656 -24.29 -1.16 -18.66
C LEU A 656 -23.03 -0.41 -18.19
N GLU A 657 -22.52 0.53 -18.98
CA GLU A 657 -21.40 1.38 -18.58
C GLU A 657 -21.74 2.21 -17.36
N SER A 658 -22.91 2.84 -17.33
CA SER A 658 -23.40 3.55 -16.14
C SER A 658 -23.53 2.63 -14.92
N SER A 659 -23.91 1.36 -15.12
CA SER A 659 -23.98 0.39 -14.02
C SER A 659 -22.60 0.05 -13.45
N LEU A 660 -21.55 0.02 -14.30
CA LEU A 660 -20.18 -0.22 -13.87
C LEU A 660 -19.60 0.94 -13.05
N GLU A 661 -20.09 2.16 -13.23
CA GLU A 661 -19.72 3.30 -12.38
C GLU A 661 -20.20 3.13 -10.94
N ILE A 662 -21.36 2.44 -10.76
CA ILE A 662 -21.92 2.15 -9.43
C ILE A 662 -21.21 0.96 -8.79
N TYR A 663 -21.07 -0.11 -9.55
CA TYR A 663 -20.44 -1.35 -9.12
C TYR A 663 -19.89 -2.12 -10.33
N ASP A 664 -18.61 -2.48 -10.30
CA ASP A 664 -17.95 -3.24 -11.37
C ASP A 664 -18.43 -4.70 -11.40
N SER A 665 -19.54 -4.90 -12.07
CA SER A 665 -20.27 -6.16 -12.13
C SER A 665 -19.81 -7.02 -13.29
N HIS A 666 -19.40 -8.27 -13.01
CA HIS A 666 -19.09 -9.26 -14.05
C HIS A 666 -20.26 -9.52 -15.00
N VAL A 667 -21.50 -9.41 -14.53
CA VAL A 667 -22.70 -9.58 -15.37
C VAL A 667 -22.83 -8.43 -16.38
N ALA A 668 -22.59 -7.19 -15.94
CA ALA A 668 -22.57 -6.04 -16.86
C ALA A 668 -21.44 -6.18 -17.88
N ARG A 669 -20.22 -6.55 -17.44
CA ARG A 669 -19.08 -6.81 -18.33
C ARG A 669 -19.36 -7.90 -19.36
N ARG A 670 -20.03 -8.99 -18.95
CA ARG A 670 -20.45 -10.05 -19.87
C ARG A 670 -21.35 -9.50 -20.98
N TYR A 671 -22.40 -8.76 -20.64
CA TYR A 671 -23.33 -8.20 -21.62
C TYR A 671 -22.65 -7.16 -22.52
N ILE A 672 -21.72 -6.36 -21.99
CA ILE A 672 -20.89 -5.46 -22.82
C ILE A 672 -20.07 -6.29 -23.83
N GLY A 673 -19.40 -7.33 -23.39
CA GLY A 673 -18.66 -8.25 -24.27
C GLY A 673 -19.56 -8.89 -25.34
N GLU A 674 -20.78 -9.29 -24.99
CA GLU A 674 -21.77 -9.84 -25.94
C GLU A 674 -22.25 -8.79 -26.96
N ILE A 675 -22.37 -7.51 -26.56
CA ILE A 675 -22.68 -6.40 -27.48
C ILE A 675 -21.52 -6.20 -28.47
N TYR A 676 -20.28 -6.15 -28.00
CA TYR A 676 -19.10 -6.00 -28.87
C TYR A 676 -18.91 -7.20 -29.79
N LEU A 677 -19.20 -8.42 -29.33
CA LEU A 677 -19.22 -9.61 -30.17
C LEU A 677 -20.22 -9.46 -31.32
N ARG A 678 -21.45 -8.98 -31.07
CA ARG A 678 -22.44 -8.71 -32.11
C ARG A 678 -22.03 -7.61 -33.08
N LYS A 679 -21.33 -6.59 -32.60
CA LYS A 679 -20.78 -5.51 -33.40
C LYS A 679 -19.51 -5.90 -34.17
N THR A 680 -19.09 -7.16 -34.11
CA THR A 680 -17.84 -7.67 -34.69
C THR A 680 -16.56 -6.95 -34.22
N SER A 681 -16.60 -6.31 -33.08
CA SER A 681 -15.46 -5.67 -32.43
C SER A 681 -14.74 -6.71 -31.56
N THR A 682 -13.92 -7.53 -32.19
CA THR A 682 -13.29 -8.73 -31.60
C THR A 682 -12.39 -8.38 -30.43
N GLU A 683 -11.60 -7.32 -30.54
CA GLU A 683 -10.64 -6.94 -29.51
C GLU A 683 -11.34 -6.49 -28.22
N GLU A 684 -12.37 -5.64 -28.33
CA GLU A 684 -13.16 -5.18 -27.20
C GLU A 684 -13.95 -6.34 -26.55
N ALA A 685 -14.52 -7.23 -27.37
CA ALA A 685 -15.23 -8.41 -26.86
C ALA A 685 -14.28 -9.31 -26.05
N ILE A 686 -13.08 -9.59 -26.54
CA ILE A 686 -12.05 -10.36 -25.82
C ILE A 686 -11.69 -9.65 -24.52
N TYR A 687 -11.44 -8.34 -24.54
CA TYR A 687 -11.12 -7.56 -23.34
C TYR A 687 -12.15 -7.77 -22.22
N TYR A 688 -13.43 -7.61 -22.54
CA TYR A 688 -14.47 -7.79 -21.55
C TYR A 688 -14.61 -9.25 -21.10
N PHE A 689 -14.53 -10.22 -22.01
CA PHE A 689 -14.66 -11.64 -21.65
C PHE A 689 -13.47 -12.14 -20.85
N GLU A 690 -12.24 -11.76 -21.18
CA GLU A 690 -11.07 -12.15 -20.36
C GLU A 690 -11.13 -11.55 -18.97
N SER A 691 -11.61 -10.30 -18.84
CA SER A 691 -11.76 -9.65 -17.52
C SER A 691 -12.68 -10.41 -16.57
N ILE A 692 -13.53 -11.31 -17.09
CA ILE A 692 -14.50 -12.11 -16.34
C ILE A 692 -14.32 -13.63 -16.53
N TYR A 693 -13.19 -14.07 -17.08
CA TYR A 693 -12.93 -15.50 -17.37
C TYR A 693 -13.10 -16.38 -16.13
N GLU A 694 -12.52 -16.01 -15.01
CA GLU A 694 -12.61 -16.77 -13.77
C GLU A 694 -14.05 -16.96 -13.27
N GLN A 695 -14.93 -16.01 -13.60
CA GLN A 695 -16.35 -16.01 -13.25
C GLN A 695 -17.16 -16.99 -14.08
N TYR A 696 -16.80 -17.13 -15.34
CA TYR A 696 -17.58 -17.86 -16.33
C TYR A 696 -16.88 -19.09 -16.91
N LYS A 697 -15.69 -19.46 -16.40
CA LYS A 697 -14.97 -20.65 -16.87
C LYS A 697 -15.74 -21.98 -16.74
N PHE A 698 -16.87 -21.98 -16.03
CA PHE A 698 -17.79 -23.11 -15.92
C PHE A 698 -19.02 -22.99 -16.84
N ASP A 699 -19.15 -21.93 -17.62
CA ASP A 699 -20.24 -21.69 -18.56
C ASP A 699 -19.80 -22.10 -19.97
N SER A 700 -20.37 -23.16 -20.51
CA SER A 700 -20.01 -23.68 -21.83
C SER A 700 -20.31 -22.71 -22.97
N GLY A 701 -21.38 -21.92 -22.86
CA GLY A 701 -21.72 -20.91 -23.86
C GLY A 701 -20.75 -19.73 -23.86
N PHE A 702 -20.32 -19.30 -22.67
CA PHE A 702 -19.29 -18.28 -22.51
C PHE A 702 -17.95 -18.74 -23.09
N LEU A 703 -17.49 -19.94 -22.71
CA LEU A 703 -16.24 -20.52 -23.20
C LEU A 703 -16.29 -20.74 -24.71
N HIS A 704 -17.44 -21.12 -25.26
CA HIS A 704 -17.65 -21.26 -26.69
C HIS A 704 -17.43 -19.92 -27.41
N ASN A 705 -18.10 -18.87 -26.97
CA ASN A 705 -17.97 -17.54 -27.58
C ASN A 705 -16.54 -17.02 -27.48
N LEU A 706 -15.90 -17.20 -26.35
CA LEU A 706 -14.50 -16.80 -26.15
C LEU A 706 -13.53 -17.60 -27.03
N ALA A 707 -13.78 -18.91 -27.21
CA ALA A 707 -12.99 -19.74 -28.12
C ALA A 707 -13.10 -19.27 -29.58
N LEU A 708 -14.31 -18.92 -30.03
CA LEU A 708 -14.51 -18.38 -31.38
C LEU A 708 -13.80 -17.04 -31.59
N LEU A 709 -13.81 -16.16 -30.59
CA LEU A 709 -13.07 -14.90 -30.61
C LEU A 709 -11.56 -15.12 -30.73
N TYR A 710 -11.02 -16.05 -29.94
CA TYR A 710 -9.60 -16.41 -30.03
C TYR A 710 -9.23 -17.03 -31.38
N LEU A 711 -10.13 -17.81 -31.98
CA LEU A 711 -9.91 -18.34 -33.31
C LEU A 711 -9.88 -17.22 -34.38
N ALA A 712 -10.77 -16.23 -34.27
CA ALA A 712 -10.76 -15.06 -35.14
C ALA A 712 -9.43 -14.29 -35.08
N GLU A 713 -8.84 -14.19 -33.90
CA GLU A 713 -7.52 -13.58 -33.64
C GLU A 713 -6.34 -14.55 -33.89
N LYS A 714 -6.60 -15.77 -34.36
CA LYS A 714 -5.60 -16.83 -34.58
C LYS A 714 -4.83 -17.23 -33.32
N ASN A 715 -5.41 -17.00 -32.14
CA ASN A 715 -4.86 -17.40 -30.86
C ASN A 715 -5.32 -18.82 -30.50
N TYR A 716 -4.72 -19.82 -31.17
CA TYR A 716 -5.09 -21.22 -30.98
C TYR A 716 -4.80 -21.76 -29.56
N SER A 717 -3.80 -21.21 -28.88
CA SER A 717 -3.47 -21.61 -27.50
C SER A 717 -4.60 -21.28 -26.54
N SER A 718 -5.11 -20.04 -26.57
CA SER A 718 -6.22 -19.61 -25.70
C SER A 718 -7.55 -20.26 -26.10
N ALA A 719 -7.78 -20.47 -27.41
CA ALA A 719 -8.94 -21.23 -27.88
C ALA A 719 -8.94 -22.67 -27.33
N LYS A 720 -7.77 -23.34 -27.31
CA LYS A 720 -7.61 -24.66 -26.77
C LYS A 720 -7.90 -24.71 -25.25
N MET A 721 -7.48 -23.70 -24.51
CA MET A 721 -7.79 -23.59 -23.06
C MET A 721 -9.32 -23.55 -22.84
N CYS A 722 -10.06 -22.78 -23.62
CA CYS A 722 -11.52 -22.76 -23.56
C CYS A 722 -12.12 -24.14 -23.88
N LEU A 723 -11.62 -24.83 -24.92
CA LEU A 723 -12.05 -26.16 -25.30
C LEU A 723 -11.82 -27.18 -24.18
N GLU A 724 -10.66 -27.13 -23.52
CA GLU A 724 -10.35 -28.01 -22.38
C GLU A 724 -11.27 -27.72 -21.20
N GLY A 725 -11.62 -26.46 -20.94
CA GLY A 725 -12.62 -26.07 -19.95
C GLY A 725 -14.00 -26.68 -20.24
N ILE A 726 -14.46 -26.58 -21.51
CA ILE A 726 -15.75 -27.17 -21.92
C ILE A 726 -15.70 -28.70 -21.74
N ARG A 727 -14.64 -29.37 -22.16
CA ARG A 727 -14.48 -30.82 -21.99
C ARG A 727 -14.51 -31.23 -20.53
N LEU A 728 -13.91 -30.47 -19.66
CA LEU A 728 -13.83 -30.78 -18.23
C LEU A 728 -15.17 -30.64 -17.52
N TYR A 729 -15.89 -29.52 -17.77
CA TYR A 729 -17.09 -29.18 -17.04
C TYR A 729 -18.38 -29.55 -17.74
N HIS A 730 -18.38 -29.66 -19.08
CA HIS A 730 -19.54 -29.95 -19.92
C HIS A 730 -19.22 -30.94 -21.03
N PRO A 731 -18.85 -32.20 -20.73
CA PRO A 731 -18.45 -33.18 -21.74
C PRO A 731 -19.56 -33.53 -22.75
N GLY A 732 -20.81 -33.24 -22.45
CA GLY A 732 -21.97 -33.39 -23.35
C GLY A 732 -22.40 -32.13 -24.08
N TYR A 733 -21.53 -31.10 -24.18
CA TYR A 733 -21.86 -29.87 -24.84
C TYR A 733 -22.10 -30.06 -26.35
N GLU A 734 -23.22 -29.58 -26.85
CA GLU A 734 -23.71 -29.82 -28.22
C GLU A 734 -22.67 -29.48 -29.32
N TYR A 735 -21.91 -28.41 -29.15
CA TYR A 735 -20.92 -27.93 -30.13
C TYR A 735 -19.49 -28.38 -29.84
N LEU A 736 -19.27 -29.32 -28.92
CA LEU A 736 -17.92 -29.74 -28.51
C LEU A 736 -17.10 -30.35 -29.65
N GLU A 737 -17.70 -31.20 -30.47
CA GLU A 737 -17.05 -31.83 -31.60
C GLU A 737 -16.69 -30.80 -32.68
N LEU A 738 -17.61 -29.86 -32.98
CA LEU A 738 -17.39 -28.78 -33.92
C LEU A 738 -16.20 -27.90 -33.50
N LEU A 739 -16.20 -27.42 -32.25
CA LEU A 739 -15.10 -26.63 -31.71
C LEU A 739 -13.77 -27.41 -31.73
N THR A 740 -13.82 -28.69 -31.44
CA THR A 740 -12.62 -29.55 -31.53
C THR A 740 -12.03 -29.56 -32.94
N SER A 741 -12.86 -29.69 -33.98
CA SER A 741 -12.41 -29.69 -35.37
C SER A 741 -11.89 -28.34 -35.84
N MET A 742 -12.29 -27.25 -35.22
CA MET A 742 -11.84 -25.88 -35.56
C MET A 742 -10.52 -25.50 -34.85
N ILE A 743 -10.22 -26.11 -33.70
CA ILE A 743 -9.10 -25.74 -32.85
C ILE A 743 -7.91 -26.71 -32.96
N LEU A 744 -8.18 -28.00 -33.18
CA LEU A 744 -7.19 -29.06 -33.37
C LEU A 744 -7.05 -29.48 -34.81
#